data_310a654d2ca448c8bfb981755fb5ab55
#
_entry.id   310a654d2ca448c8bfb981755fb5ab55
#
_cell.length_a   1.000
_cell.length_b   1.000
_cell.length_c   1.000
_cell.angle_alpha   90.00
_cell.angle_beta   90.00
_cell.angle_gamma   90.00
#
_symmetry.space_group_name_H-M   'P 1'
#
loop_
_entity.id
_entity.type
_entity.pdbx_description
1 polymer ?
#
loop_
_entity_poly.entity_id
_entity_poly.type
_entity_poly.pdbx_seq_one_letter_code
_entity_poly.pdbx_strand_id
1 'polypeptide(L)'
;MPAARPEPQMSTSHVVQRVVLPTEADPEVLALYIDGDSWGTIAGKPVRLSNNNHIEDVLGRQRLRVRAGQDVSFASYFNAFPAAYWQRWTSIPQVTLTIRTSGPGTILVYRSNARGVTQRINSAQVSGKAVSEFALPLTNFIDGGWYWFDLIAGTADLVLEGADYSTTHAPNRTGKASVGITTFNRAEYCVEVVRMLAHEVGIESALDAITVVDQGSQRVSDQPAFPALAKKLGSRLNYITQPNLGGSGGFSRGMLEALNRPESDFVLLLDDDVIVEPEGVMRAVAFGRYTHKPTIVGGHMFDMYDRAQMHSFSEKVDRNRFFWQPKDWSQYRHNFAISNLRQTLWLHERADVDFNGWWMSLIPLEVVREIGLSLPVFIKWDDAEYSLRASDHGFSTVSFPGAAVWHVSWQDKDDYKDWQAYFHARNRAIAALLHSPYKRGGKMINHSLIMSVKHLFKMQYFTDELYSLGIADVLAGPSGLHDMMGTRLGDVRATAVRFPETVVIRDSAALPEPTINVNDVVPYTALGKAGLLAWGLTKGPRHFRKAKAVNIGERPQVSLTASQASWWALAGYDSALVSTADGSGKQHYRRDAKEFRRRLRRTLAQHRALRRNWTRLAAEYRAALADITSRQAWRNTVGLPQTGSSPTVSPKRSSRAASKSVASAKSAASSKG
;
A
#
# COMPACT_ATOMS: atom_id res chain seq x y z
N MET A 1 29.70 -8.97 59.89
CA MET A 1 29.91 -9.18 58.44
C MET A 1 28.93 -8.28 57.70
N PRO A 2 29.36 -7.30 56.87
CA PRO A 2 28.44 -6.48 56.08
C PRO A 2 27.90 -7.35 54.94
N ALA A 3 26.57 -7.28 54.76
CA ALA A 3 25.87 -7.94 53.67
C ALA A 3 26.42 -7.50 52.29
N ALA A 4 26.75 -8.48 51.44
CA ALA A 4 27.15 -8.22 50.06
C ALA A 4 26.07 -7.43 49.34
N ARG A 5 26.44 -6.31 48.73
CA ARG A 5 25.56 -5.59 47.78
C ARG A 5 25.25 -6.53 46.64
N PRO A 6 23.98 -6.65 46.25
CA PRO A 6 23.65 -7.43 45.05
C PRO A 6 24.40 -6.81 43.85
N GLU A 7 25.05 -7.66 43.04
CA GLU A 7 25.65 -7.28 41.79
C GLU A 7 24.55 -6.67 40.89
N PRO A 8 24.84 -5.57 40.15
CA PRO A 8 23.87 -5.02 39.26
C PRO A 8 23.55 -6.07 38.18
N GLN A 9 22.32 -6.57 38.17
CA GLN A 9 21.81 -7.36 37.06
C GLN A 9 22.08 -6.57 35.77
N MET A 10 22.93 -7.08 34.89
CA MET A 10 23.13 -6.51 33.57
C MET A 10 21.76 -6.49 32.86
N SER A 11 21.16 -5.31 32.73
CA SER A 11 19.90 -5.15 32.01
C SER A 11 20.14 -5.51 30.54
N THR A 12 19.37 -6.47 30.04
CA THR A 12 19.47 -6.90 28.65
C THR A 12 19.14 -5.73 27.74
N SER A 13 20.05 -5.36 26.84
CA SER A 13 19.85 -4.31 25.85
C SER A 13 19.11 -4.90 24.64
N HIS A 14 18.07 -4.22 24.16
CA HIS A 14 17.25 -4.61 23.02
C HIS A 14 17.47 -3.61 21.86
N VAL A 15 17.96 -4.08 20.73
CA VAL A 15 18.10 -3.27 19.53
C VAL A 15 16.71 -2.99 18.94
N VAL A 16 16.42 -1.71 18.74
CA VAL A 16 15.15 -1.22 18.17
C VAL A 16 15.27 -0.70 16.74
N GLN A 17 16.48 -0.32 16.32
CA GLN A 17 16.80 0.07 14.96
C GLN A 17 18.31 -0.12 14.68
N ARG A 18 18.65 -0.86 13.64
CA ARG A 18 20.01 -0.94 13.11
C ARG A 18 20.25 0.19 12.10
N VAL A 19 21.48 0.68 12.01
CA VAL A 19 21.93 1.50 10.90
C VAL A 19 22.37 0.57 9.79
N VAL A 20 21.74 0.71 8.63
CA VAL A 20 21.93 -0.21 7.50
C VAL A 20 22.24 0.56 6.22
N LEU A 21 22.76 -0.16 5.23
CA LEU A 21 23.11 0.33 3.90
C LEU A 21 22.39 -0.55 2.86
N PRO A 22 22.25 -0.13 1.60
CA PRO A 22 21.50 -0.89 0.62
C PRO A 22 22.09 -2.32 0.45
N THR A 23 21.20 -3.28 0.22
CA THR A 23 21.58 -4.68 -0.06
C THR A 23 22.13 -4.86 -1.48
N GLU A 24 21.70 -4.02 -2.39
CA GLU A 24 22.10 -3.99 -3.79
C GLU A 24 22.97 -2.76 -4.04
N ALA A 25 23.94 -2.89 -4.95
CA ALA A 25 24.79 -1.77 -5.36
C ALA A 25 24.05 -0.83 -6.33
N ASP A 26 22.93 -0.28 -5.85
CA ASP A 26 22.10 0.68 -6.58
C ASP A 26 22.36 2.10 -6.08
N PRO A 27 23.01 2.97 -6.86
CA PRO A 27 23.33 4.33 -6.46
C PRO A 27 22.08 5.20 -6.29
N GLU A 28 20.96 4.89 -6.92
CA GLU A 28 19.72 5.68 -6.85
C GLU A 28 19.13 5.66 -5.44
N VAL A 29 19.17 4.49 -4.77
CA VAL A 29 18.61 4.35 -3.42
C VAL A 29 19.54 4.83 -2.31
N LEU A 30 20.82 5.09 -2.61
CA LEU A 30 21.82 5.40 -1.59
C LEU A 30 21.44 6.63 -0.75
N ALA A 31 20.78 7.63 -1.35
CA ALA A 31 20.27 8.81 -0.67
C ALA A 31 19.23 8.52 0.42
N LEU A 32 18.58 7.35 0.40
CA LEU A 32 17.68 6.92 1.46
C LEU A 32 18.41 6.41 2.71
N TYR A 33 19.70 6.10 2.60
CA TYR A 33 20.52 5.52 3.67
C TYR A 33 21.56 6.49 4.22
N ILE A 34 22.15 7.33 3.38
CA ILE A 34 23.14 8.34 3.77
C ILE A 34 22.94 9.65 3.01
N ASP A 35 23.39 10.74 3.60
CA ASP A 35 23.48 12.05 2.98
C ASP A 35 24.94 12.53 3.00
N GLY A 36 25.62 12.38 1.88
CA GLY A 36 26.99 12.85 1.65
C GLY A 36 27.02 14.12 0.79
N ASP A 37 25.85 14.72 0.53
CA ASP A 37 25.76 15.89 -0.29
C ASP A 37 26.06 17.16 0.50
N SER A 38 26.91 18.03 -0.04
CA SER A 38 27.00 19.38 0.45
C SER A 38 26.08 20.30 -0.37
N TRP A 39 25.32 21.10 0.37
CA TRP A 39 24.31 22.00 -0.19
C TRP A 39 24.68 23.45 0.07
N GLY A 40 24.52 24.29 -0.94
CA GLY A 40 24.61 25.75 -0.84
C GLY A 40 23.31 26.40 -1.25
N THR A 41 23.28 27.73 -1.25
CA THR A 41 22.12 28.52 -1.70
C THR A 41 22.56 29.47 -2.81
N ILE A 42 21.95 29.38 -3.98
CA ILE A 42 22.12 30.32 -5.08
C ILE A 42 20.77 30.97 -5.36
N ALA A 43 20.71 32.30 -5.28
CA ALA A 43 19.48 33.10 -5.48
C ALA A 43 18.29 32.61 -4.60
N GLY A 44 18.56 32.22 -3.34
CA GLY A 44 17.52 31.75 -2.42
C GLY A 44 17.04 30.32 -2.65
N LYS A 45 17.62 29.60 -3.60
CA LYS A 45 17.29 28.19 -3.88
C LYS A 45 18.42 27.29 -3.42
N PRO A 46 18.11 26.13 -2.81
CA PRO A 46 19.13 25.14 -2.46
C PRO A 46 19.77 24.60 -3.75
N VAL A 47 21.10 24.53 -3.75
CA VAL A 47 21.90 24.00 -4.85
C VAL A 47 22.88 23.00 -4.28
N ARG A 48 22.94 21.81 -4.86
CA ARG A 48 23.91 20.78 -4.53
C ARG A 48 25.29 21.19 -5.00
N LEU A 49 26.23 21.36 -4.08
CA LEU A 49 27.60 21.78 -4.36
C LEU A 49 28.53 20.60 -4.64
N SER A 50 28.35 19.50 -3.93
CA SER A 50 29.11 18.27 -4.14
C SER A 50 28.29 17.04 -3.81
N ASN A 51 28.68 15.90 -4.38
CA ASN A 51 28.13 14.59 -4.06
C ASN A 51 29.28 13.69 -3.58
N ASN A 52 29.29 13.39 -2.28
CA ASN A 52 30.23 12.46 -1.67
C ASN A 52 29.63 11.05 -1.48
N ASN A 53 28.43 10.80 -2.03
CA ASN A 53 27.79 9.51 -1.98
C ASN A 53 28.32 8.61 -3.09
N HIS A 54 29.19 7.66 -2.74
CA HIS A 54 29.77 6.70 -3.66
C HIS A 54 29.37 5.29 -3.24
N ILE A 55 28.74 4.55 -4.14
CA ILE A 55 28.24 3.20 -3.85
C ILE A 55 29.39 2.22 -3.54
N GLU A 56 30.57 2.44 -4.11
CA GLU A 56 31.78 1.67 -3.83
C GLU A 56 32.32 1.87 -2.40
N ASP A 57 31.86 2.87 -1.66
CA ASP A 57 32.21 3.07 -0.25
C ASP A 57 31.32 2.26 0.70
N VAL A 58 30.26 1.63 0.17
CA VAL A 58 29.43 0.66 0.90
C VAL A 58 30.17 -0.68 0.93
N LEU A 59 30.82 -0.97 2.08
CA LEU A 59 31.62 -2.18 2.28
C LEU A 59 30.81 -3.40 2.72
N GLY A 60 29.55 -3.21 3.04
CA GLY A 60 28.62 -4.24 3.47
C GLY A 60 27.36 -3.65 4.12
N ARG A 61 26.45 -4.51 4.53
CA ARG A 61 25.11 -4.12 5.04
C ARG A 61 25.13 -3.10 6.19
N GLN A 62 26.21 -3.06 6.99
CA GLN A 62 26.38 -2.12 8.12
C GLN A 62 27.73 -1.40 8.08
N ARG A 63 28.51 -1.55 7.00
CA ARG A 63 29.86 -1.04 6.92
C ARG A 63 29.99 -0.02 5.80
N LEU A 64 30.48 1.17 6.13
CA LEU A 64 30.67 2.28 5.20
C LEU A 64 32.06 2.89 5.39
N ARG A 65 32.77 3.11 4.30
CA ARG A 65 34.01 3.93 4.29
C ARG A 65 33.64 5.40 4.12
N VAL A 66 34.16 6.25 4.99
CA VAL A 66 34.19 7.69 4.81
C VAL A 66 35.65 8.06 4.47
N ARG A 67 35.87 8.56 3.26
CA ARG A 67 37.22 8.85 2.74
C ARG A 67 37.87 9.99 3.51
N ALA A 68 39.20 10.01 3.59
CA ALA A 68 39.96 11.02 4.26
C ALA A 68 39.50 12.45 3.92
N GLY A 69 39.22 13.26 4.93
CA GLY A 69 38.77 14.65 4.80
C GLY A 69 37.30 14.82 4.34
N GLN A 70 36.54 13.72 4.14
CA GLN A 70 35.13 13.79 3.82
C GLN A 70 34.24 13.60 5.05
N ASP A 71 32.96 14.00 4.90
CA ASP A 71 31.92 13.79 5.88
C ASP A 71 30.70 13.10 5.25
N VAL A 72 30.01 12.29 6.04
CA VAL A 72 28.76 11.61 5.67
C VAL A 72 27.78 11.74 6.83
N SER A 73 26.56 12.13 6.52
CA SER A 73 25.46 12.24 7.47
C SER A 73 24.50 11.05 7.35
N PHE A 74 24.03 10.58 8.50
CA PHE A 74 22.94 9.60 8.59
C PHE A 74 21.57 10.28 8.85
N ALA A 75 21.45 11.58 8.50
CA ALA A 75 20.20 12.31 8.43
C ALA A 75 19.41 11.90 7.18
N SER A 76 19.05 10.64 7.08
CA SER A 76 18.43 10.00 5.93
C SER A 76 17.17 9.23 6.32
N TYR A 77 16.37 8.85 5.35
CA TYR A 77 15.08 8.19 5.58
C TYR A 77 15.20 6.91 6.42
N PHE A 78 16.15 6.02 6.08
CA PHE A 78 16.30 4.75 6.80
C PHE A 78 17.15 4.88 8.08
N ASN A 79 18.10 5.78 8.17
CA ASN A 79 19.07 5.72 9.25
C ASN A 79 18.91 6.80 10.34
N ALA A 80 18.12 7.85 10.10
CA ALA A 80 17.69 8.70 11.18
C ALA A 80 16.67 7.97 12.08
N PHE A 81 16.73 8.22 13.39
CA PHE A 81 15.83 7.62 14.37
C PHE A 81 14.60 8.51 14.58
N PRO A 82 13.37 8.02 14.36
CA PRO A 82 12.13 8.81 14.41
C PRO A 82 11.66 9.04 15.85
N ALA A 83 12.42 9.83 16.62
CA ALA A 83 12.28 10.01 18.06
C ALA A 83 10.84 10.42 18.47
N ALA A 84 10.18 11.25 17.66
CA ALA A 84 8.81 11.71 17.94
C ALA A 84 7.78 10.58 17.93
N TYR A 85 7.96 9.58 17.07
CA TYR A 85 7.07 8.42 17.02
C TYR A 85 7.26 7.54 18.25
N TRP A 86 8.52 7.28 18.64
CA TRP A 86 8.83 6.52 19.83
C TRP A 86 8.35 7.21 21.10
N GLN A 87 8.53 8.54 21.23
CA GLN A 87 8.00 9.30 22.36
C GLN A 87 6.47 9.23 22.44
N ARG A 88 5.79 9.35 21.31
CA ARG A 88 4.31 9.44 21.29
C ARG A 88 3.64 8.11 21.62
N TRP A 89 4.19 7.00 21.11
CA TRP A 89 3.49 5.73 21.07
C TRP A 89 4.04 4.66 22.03
N THR A 90 5.18 4.92 22.69
CA THR A 90 5.85 3.95 23.58
C THR A 90 6.18 4.54 24.94
N SER A 91 6.47 3.67 25.92
CA SER A 91 6.92 4.10 27.26
C SER A 91 8.43 4.27 27.37
N ILE A 92 9.19 4.10 26.29
CA ILE A 92 10.64 4.18 26.31
C ILE A 92 11.08 5.61 26.63
N PRO A 93 11.79 5.86 27.75
CA PRO A 93 12.21 7.20 28.10
C PRO A 93 13.48 7.65 27.37
N GLN A 94 14.30 6.68 26.89
CA GLN A 94 15.62 6.91 26.34
C GLN A 94 16.04 5.73 25.44
N VAL A 95 16.76 6.04 24.38
CA VAL A 95 17.51 5.05 23.59
C VAL A 95 19.01 5.32 23.70
N THR A 96 19.83 4.29 23.49
CA THR A 96 21.29 4.39 23.40
C THR A 96 21.67 4.21 21.94
N LEU A 97 22.40 5.18 21.38
CA LEU A 97 23.06 5.07 20.07
C LEU A 97 24.46 4.52 20.30
N THR A 98 24.74 3.34 19.78
CA THR A 98 26.06 2.71 19.79
C THR A 98 26.66 2.77 18.39
N ILE A 99 27.86 3.37 18.24
CA ILE A 99 28.58 3.51 16.97
C ILE A 99 29.96 2.85 17.11
N ARG A 100 30.25 1.94 16.19
CA ARG A 100 31.51 1.20 16.07
C ARG A 100 32.29 1.70 14.87
N THR A 101 33.51 2.18 15.07
CA THR A 101 34.33 2.76 14.01
C THR A 101 35.73 2.19 13.99
N SER A 102 36.41 2.36 12.85
CA SER A 102 37.83 2.06 12.67
C SER A 102 38.49 3.18 11.85
N GLY A 103 39.55 3.81 12.39
CA GLY A 103 40.22 4.94 11.76
C GLY A 103 40.09 6.25 12.57
N PRO A 104 40.77 7.33 12.15
CA PRO A 104 40.71 8.62 12.82
C PRO A 104 39.53 9.46 12.32
N GLY A 105 38.81 10.10 13.22
CA GLY A 105 37.70 10.97 12.84
C GLY A 105 36.91 11.52 14.00
N THR A 106 35.77 12.13 13.66
CA THR A 106 34.82 12.74 14.60
C THR A 106 33.41 12.22 14.35
N ILE A 107 32.75 11.86 15.42
CA ILE A 107 31.32 11.58 15.43
C ILE A 107 30.60 12.82 15.96
N LEU A 108 29.58 13.29 15.26
CA LEU A 108 28.67 14.36 15.70
C LEU A 108 27.26 13.82 15.82
N VAL A 109 26.61 14.02 16.97
CA VAL A 109 25.25 13.57 17.19
C VAL A 109 24.29 14.75 17.21
N TYR A 110 23.20 14.63 16.50
CA TYR A 110 22.22 15.70 16.29
C TYR A 110 20.81 15.27 16.70
N ARG A 111 20.02 16.27 17.04
CA ARG A 111 18.56 16.15 17.10
C ARG A 111 17.90 17.25 16.28
N SER A 112 16.65 17.03 15.87
CA SER A 112 15.79 18.07 15.35
C SER A 112 14.51 18.22 16.18
N ASN A 113 13.73 19.25 15.89
CA ASN A 113 12.35 19.42 16.37
C ASN A 113 11.36 19.39 15.20
N ALA A 114 10.06 19.50 15.46
CA ALA A 114 9.00 19.49 14.45
C ALA A 114 9.15 20.54 13.34
N ARG A 115 9.89 21.62 13.55
CA ARG A 115 10.17 22.67 12.55
C ARG A 115 11.41 22.40 11.73
N GLY A 116 12.07 21.25 11.94
CA GLY A 116 13.34 20.92 11.27
C GLY A 116 14.56 21.67 11.80
N VAL A 117 14.44 22.39 12.95
CA VAL A 117 15.59 23.06 13.55
C VAL A 117 16.53 22.02 14.13
N THR A 118 17.75 21.98 13.60
CA THR A 118 18.79 21.02 13.94
C THR A 118 19.67 21.55 15.08
N GLN A 119 20.00 20.68 16.04
CA GLN A 119 20.92 20.97 17.15
C GLN A 119 21.93 19.84 17.30
N ARG A 120 23.23 20.15 17.28
CA ARG A 120 24.27 19.22 17.74
C ARG A 120 24.14 19.06 19.24
N ILE A 121 24.00 17.84 19.72
CA ILE A 121 23.82 17.54 21.14
C ILE A 121 25.02 16.83 21.78
N ASN A 122 25.81 16.14 20.94
CA ASN A 122 26.99 15.41 21.43
C ASN A 122 28.06 15.28 20.34
N SER A 123 29.30 14.93 20.74
CA SER A 123 30.40 14.62 19.82
C SER A 123 31.42 13.71 20.49
N ALA A 124 32.16 12.94 19.67
CA ALA A 124 33.31 12.15 20.11
C ALA A 124 34.41 12.16 19.07
N GLN A 125 35.69 12.27 19.53
CA GLN A 125 36.87 12.01 18.70
C GLN A 125 37.16 10.51 18.75
N VAL A 126 37.47 9.91 17.61
CA VAL A 126 37.75 8.48 17.50
C VAL A 126 39.08 8.25 16.78
N SER A 127 39.77 7.17 17.14
CA SER A 127 40.97 6.71 16.46
C SER A 127 41.13 5.20 16.64
N GLY A 128 41.68 4.54 15.63
CA GLY A 128 41.75 3.07 15.60
C GLY A 128 40.36 2.43 15.70
N LYS A 129 40.28 1.26 16.33
CA LYS A 129 38.98 0.62 16.63
C LYS A 129 38.37 1.24 17.88
N ALA A 130 37.19 1.83 17.73
CA ALA A 130 36.48 2.51 18.81
C ALA A 130 34.98 2.12 18.86
N VAL A 131 34.43 2.15 20.07
CA VAL A 131 32.98 2.05 20.32
C VAL A 131 32.59 3.32 21.08
N SER A 132 31.60 4.02 20.55
CA SER A 132 31.05 5.24 21.15
C SER A 132 29.58 5.04 21.47
N GLU A 133 29.17 5.37 22.70
CA GLU A 133 27.80 5.25 23.16
C GLU A 133 27.23 6.59 23.56
N PHE A 134 26.02 6.90 23.12
CA PHE A 134 25.33 8.15 23.40
C PHE A 134 23.93 7.87 23.93
N ALA A 135 23.66 8.31 25.15
CA ALA A 135 22.33 8.27 25.74
C ALA A 135 21.46 9.39 25.15
N LEU A 136 20.33 9.02 24.53
CA LEU A 136 19.43 9.91 23.79
C LEU A 136 18.03 9.91 24.41
N PRO A 137 17.69 10.90 25.26
CA PRO A 137 16.39 10.99 25.91
C PRO A 137 15.26 11.22 24.88
N LEU A 138 14.15 10.50 25.01
CA LEU A 138 12.94 10.66 24.18
C LEU A 138 11.97 11.69 24.75
N THR A 139 12.50 12.76 25.35
CA THR A 139 11.73 13.93 25.78
C THR A 139 11.83 15.05 24.74
N ASN A 140 10.88 15.96 24.69
CA ASN A 140 10.89 17.13 23.79
C ASN A 140 10.68 16.82 22.28
N PHE A 141 9.93 15.77 21.96
CA PHE A 141 9.57 15.39 20.58
C PHE A 141 8.05 15.30 20.36
N ILE A 142 7.26 16.06 21.13
CA ILE A 142 5.78 15.91 21.14
C ILE A 142 5.18 16.02 19.74
N ASP A 143 5.61 16.99 18.94
CA ASP A 143 5.06 17.28 17.63
C ASP A 143 5.89 16.73 16.47
N GLY A 144 7.14 16.37 16.72
CA GLY A 144 8.07 15.91 15.69
C GLY A 144 9.52 15.92 16.13
N GLY A 145 10.39 15.43 15.29
CA GLY A 145 11.83 15.44 15.46
C GLY A 145 12.46 14.07 15.40
N TRP A 146 13.76 14.09 15.14
CA TRP A 146 14.59 12.94 14.85
C TRP A 146 15.90 13.03 15.61
N TYR A 147 16.59 11.88 15.76
CA TYR A 147 18.00 11.77 16.05
C TYR A 147 18.75 11.21 14.86
N TRP A 148 20.00 11.67 14.67
CA TRP A 148 20.96 11.10 13.72
C TRP A 148 22.38 11.43 14.13
N PHE A 149 23.35 10.92 13.40
CA PHE A 149 24.76 11.26 13.56
C PHE A 149 25.43 11.51 12.23
N ASP A 150 26.56 12.22 12.28
CA ASP A 150 27.47 12.43 11.16
C ASP A 150 28.83 11.84 11.50
N LEU A 151 29.53 11.34 10.49
CA LEU A 151 30.91 10.89 10.56
C LEU A 151 31.75 11.81 9.72
N ILE A 152 32.84 12.32 10.31
CA ILE A 152 33.84 13.17 9.64
C ILE A 152 35.16 12.43 9.72
N ALA A 153 35.72 12.03 8.58
CA ALA A 153 37.03 11.40 8.51
C ALA A 153 38.15 12.43 8.74
N GLY A 154 39.19 12.03 9.44
CA GLY A 154 40.38 12.83 9.64
C GLY A 154 41.33 12.79 8.45
N THR A 155 42.65 12.67 8.72
CA THR A 155 43.71 12.61 7.71
C THR A 155 43.81 11.25 6.97
N ALA A 156 43.07 10.26 7.44
CA ALA A 156 42.93 8.94 6.81
C ALA A 156 41.44 8.52 6.82
N ASP A 157 41.11 7.46 6.06
CA ASP A 157 39.77 6.95 5.98
C ASP A 157 39.23 6.52 7.35
N LEU A 158 37.97 6.83 7.60
CA LEU A 158 37.17 6.36 8.73
C LEU A 158 36.16 5.33 8.25
N VAL A 159 36.14 4.15 8.86
CA VAL A 159 35.18 3.12 8.54
C VAL A 159 34.14 3.01 9.65
N LEU A 160 32.87 3.14 9.30
CA LEU A 160 31.77 2.66 10.12
C LEU A 160 31.75 1.14 10.07
N GLU A 161 31.90 0.47 11.19
CA GLU A 161 31.83 -1.00 11.31
C GLU A 161 30.42 -1.47 11.70
N GLY A 162 29.57 -0.56 12.15
CA GLY A 162 28.16 -0.76 12.48
C GLY A 162 27.66 0.25 13.49
N ALA A 163 26.36 0.51 13.47
CA ALA A 163 25.70 1.30 14.49
C ALA A 163 24.27 0.80 14.72
N ASP A 164 23.75 1.03 15.92
CA ASP A 164 22.39 0.66 16.30
C ASP A 164 21.84 1.59 17.39
N TYR A 165 20.52 1.68 17.42
CA TYR A 165 19.77 2.28 18.53
C TYR A 165 19.15 1.15 19.34
N SER A 166 19.35 1.19 20.66
CA SER A 166 18.89 0.16 21.59
C SER A 166 18.26 0.75 22.85
N THR A 167 17.54 -0.07 23.61
CA THR A 167 16.99 0.32 24.91
C THR A 167 17.11 -0.82 25.90
N THR A 168 17.22 -0.50 27.19
CA THR A 168 17.14 -1.46 28.29
C THR A 168 15.72 -1.64 28.82
N HIS A 169 14.75 -0.90 28.24
CA HIS A 169 13.34 -1.05 28.60
C HIS A 169 12.77 -2.35 28.04
N ALA A 170 12.03 -3.09 28.83
CA ALA A 170 11.42 -4.33 28.37
C ALA A 170 10.25 -4.05 27.40
N PRO A 171 10.08 -4.86 26.35
CA PRO A 171 8.95 -4.70 25.43
C PRO A 171 7.63 -5.10 26.10
N ASN A 172 6.53 -4.46 25.69
CA ASN A 172 5.17 -4.79 26.16
C ASN A 172 4.63 -6.09 25.53
N ARG A 173 5.18 -6.49 24.37
CA ARG A 173 4.87 -7.71 23.62
C ARG A 173 6.16 -8.36 23.16
N THR A 174 6.20 -9.68 23.16
CA THR A 174 7.42 -10.43 22.83
C THR A 174 7.28 -11.29 21.57
N GLY A 175 6.05 -11.50 21.10
CA GLY A 175 5.77 -12.32 19.93
C GLY A 175 6.31 -11.73 18.62
N LYS A 176 6.34 -12.59 17.62
CA LYS A 176 6.83 -12.29 16.27
C LYS A 176 5.68 -11.92 15.34
N ALA A 177 5.99 -11.62 14.10
CA ALA A 177 5.00 -11.44 13.05
C ALA A 177 4.91 -12.66 12.13
N SER A 178 3.70 -13.08 11.77
CA SER A 178 3.44 -13.93 10.61
C SER A 178 3.19 -13.03 9.40
N VAL A 179 3.95 -13.22 8.33
CA VAL A 179 3.74 -12.48 7.08
C VAL A 179 2.62 -13.12 6.29
N GLY A 180 1.68 -12.32 5.78
CA GLY A 180 0.65 -12.73 4.82
C GLY A 180 0.85 -12.03 3.49
N ILE A 181 1.27 -12.77 2.46
CA ILE A 181 1.42 -12.28 1.09
C ILE A 181 0.27 -12.84 0.26
N THR A 182 -0.46 -11.97 -0.45
CA THR A 182 -1.49 -12.42 -1.39
C THR A 182 -1.05 -12.14 -2.82
N THR A 183 -1.19 -13.13 -3.71
CA THR A 183 -0.73 -13.01 -5.10
C THR A 183 -1.78 -13.49 -6.10
N PHE A 184 -1.81 -12.83 -7.26
CA PHE A 184 -2.62 -13.23 -8.42
C PHE A 184 -1.84 -13.02 -9.72
N ASN A 185 -1.25 -14.09 -10.26
CA ASN A 185 -0.48 -14.07 -11.51
C ASN A 185 0.72 -13.09 -11.49
N ARG A 186 1.39 -13.01 -10.33
CA ARG A 186 2.60 -12.23 -10.06
C ARG A 186 3.65 -13.12 -9.39
N ALA A 187 3.74 -14.38 -9.82
CA ALA A 187 4.53 -15.42 -9.18
C ALA A 187 6.02 -15.07 -9.04
N GLU A 188 6.62 -14.46 -10.06
CA GLU A 188 8.03 -14.03 -10.04
C GLU A 188 8.29 -12.98 -8.95
N TYR A 189 7.44 -11.96 -8.87
CA TYR A 189 7.56 -10.90 -7.86
C TYR A 189 7.37 -11.47 -6.44
N CYS A 190 6.35 -12.32 -6.24
CA CYS A 190 6.09 -12.95 -4.95
C CYS A 190 7.29 -13.79 -4.45
N VAL A 191 7.94 -14.55 -5.34
CA VAL A 191 9.16 -15.30 -4.99
C VAL A 191 10.27 -14.37 -4.54
N GLU A 192 10.44 -13.23 -5.21
CA GLU A 192 11.46 -12.24 -4.82
C GLU A 192 11.17 -11.61 -3.44
N VAL A 193 9.92 -11.30 -3.12
CA VAL A 193 9.54 -10.84 -1.79
C VAL A 193 9.91 -11.89 -0.72
N VAL A 194 9.57 -13.16 -0.96
CA VAL A 194 9.94 -14.27 -0.06
C VAL A 194 11.45 -14.40 0.05
N ARG A 195 12.18 -14.26 -1.06
CA ARG A 195 13.65 -14.34 -1.11
C ARG A 195 14.30 -13.25 -0.26
N MET A 196 13.87 -11.99 -0.43
CA MET A 196 14.40 -10.86 0.34
C MET A 196 14.25 -11.09 1.84
N LEU A 197 13.06 -11.50 2.29
CA LEU A 197 12.81 -11.80 3.70
C LEU A 197 13.62 -13.01 4.20
N ALA A 198 13.75 -14.07 3.40
CA ALA A 198 14.44 -15.29 3.80
C ALA A 198 15.97 -15.14 3.91
N HIS A 199 16.56 -14.11 3.32
CA HIS A 199 18.02 -13.93 3.29
C HIS A 199 18.53 -12.84 4.25
N GLU A 200 17.66 -12.03 4.85
CA GLU A 200 18.10 -11.03 5.83
C GLU A 200 18.54 -11.68 7.14
N VAL A 201 19.72 -11.30 7.59
CA VAL A 201 20.31 -11.81 8.84
C VAL A 201 19.55 -11.25 10.05
N GLY A 202 19.10 -12.14 10.93
CA GLY A 202 18.40 -11.79 12.16
C GLY A 202 16.89 -11.61 11.98
N ILE A 203 16.34 -11.76 10.76
CA ILE A 203 14.91 -11.62 10.49
C ILE A 203 14.05 -12.60 11.31
N GLU A 204 14.60 -13.75 11.68
CA GLU A 204 13.95 -14.76 12.50
C GLU A 204 13.62 -14.29 13.93
N SER A 205 14.25 -13.22 14.38
CA SER A 205 13.89 -12.57 15.65
C SER A 205 12.59 -11.77 15.57
N ALA A 206 12.21 -11.35 14.36
CA ALA A 206 11.01 -10.57 14.08
C ALA A 206 9.90 -11.40 13.41
N LEU A 207 10.27 -12.40 12.58
CA LEU A 207 9.30 -13.18 11.81
C LEU A 207 9.21 -14.63 12.31
N ASP A 208 7.96 -15.08 12.50
CA ASP A 208 7.62 -16.48 12.80
C ASP A 208 7.45 -17.30 11.50
N ALA A 209 6.59 -16.83 10.60
CA ALA A 209 6.24 -17.54 9.39
C ALA A 209 5.96 -16.59 8.22
N ILE A 210 6.01 -17.15 7.01
CA ILE A 210 5.56 -16.50 5.77
C ILE A 210 4.46 -17.36 5.16
N THR A 211 3.26 -16.81 5.05
CA THR A 211 2.11 -17.41 4.37
C THR A 211 1.95 -16.78 3.01
N VAL A 212 2.08 -17.55 1.94
CA VAL A 212 1.79 -17.15 0.57
C VAL A 212 0.43 -17.67 0.18
N VAL A 213 -0.51 -16.77 -0.12
CA VAL A 213 -1.87 -17.09 -0.57
C VAL A 213 -1.93 -16.87 -2.08
N ASP A 214 -1.73 -17.93 -2.83
CA ASP A 214 -1.68 -17.94 -4.30
C ASP A 214 -3.08 -18.14 -4.88
N GLN A 215 -3.61 -17.10 -5.51
CA GLN A 215 -4.94 -17.05 -6.10
C GLN A 215 -4.89 -17.12 -7.64
N GLY A 216 -3.68 -17.22 -8.23
CA GLY A 216 -3.45 -17.15 -9.66
C GLY A 216 -3.52 -18.51 -10.37
N SER A 217 -3.37 -18.47 -11.69
CA SER A 217 -3.11 -19.65 -12.55
C SER A 217 -1.61 -19.85 -12.80
N GLN A 218 -0.81 -18.77 -12.72
CA GLN A 218 0.66 -18.83 -12.72
C GLN A 218 1.10 -19.03 -11.27
N ARG A 219 1.54 -20.24 -10.94
CA ARG A 219 1.81 -20.65 -9.56
C ARG A 219 3.19 -20.19 -9.09
N VAL A 220 3.22 -19.71 -7.83
CA VAL A 220 4.47 -19.36 -7.14
C VAL A 220 5.34 -20.61 -6.97
N SER A 221 4.73 -21.77 -6.72
CA SER A 221 5.43 -23.06 -6.59
C SER A 221 6.17 -23.50 -7.85
N ASP A 222 5.77 -22.99 -9.03
CA ASP A 222 6.37 -23.35 -10.31
C ASP A 222 7.62 -22.51 -10.64
N GLN A 223 7.91 -21.49 -9.82
CA GLN A 223 9.07 -20.63 -10.02
C GLN A 223 10.37 -21.37 -9.68
N PRO A 224 11.43 -21.22 -10.49
CA PRO A 224 12.70 -21.96 -10.31
C PRO A 224 13.34 -21.77 -8.92
N ALA A 225 13.19 -20.60 -8.30
CA ALA A 225 13.77 -20.33 -6.99
C ALA A 225 12.93 -20.90 -5.82
N PHE A 226 11.65 -21.24 -6.03
CA PHE A 226 10.74 -21.65 -4.96
C PHE A 226 11.20 -22.90 -4.19
N PRO A 227 11.67 -24.01 -4.82
CA PRO A 227 12.11 -25.20 -4.09
C PRO A 227 13.24 -24.92 -3.09
N ALA A 228 14.20 -24.07 -3.46
CA ALA A 228 15.31 -23.71 -2.58
C ALA A 228 14.83 -22.87 -1.39
N LEU A 229 13.92 -21.93 -1.63
CA LEU A 229 13.30 -21.11 -0.57
C LEU A 229 12.44 -21.96 0.38
N ALA A 230 11.65 -22.88 -0.17
CA ALA A 230 10.84 -23.81 0.63
C ALA A 230 11.72 -24.69 1.53
N LYS A 231 12.85 -25.20 1.00
CA LYS A 231 13.83 -25.95 1.79
C LYS A 231 14.47 -25.09 2.88
N LYS A 232 14.84 -23.83 2.58
CA LYS A 232 15.46 -22.91 3.53
C LYS A 232 14.53 -22.52 4.68
N LEU A 233 13.28 -22.21 4.35
CA LEU A 233 12.28 -21.77 5.33
C LEU A 233 11.64 -22.95 6.10
N GLY A 234 11.56 -24.14 5.48
CA GLY A 234 10.95 -25.33 6.10
C GLY A 234 9.53 -25.07 6.57
N SER A 235 9.22 -25.38 7.82
CA SER A 235 7.89 -25.18 8.44
C SER A 235 7.48 -23.70 8.60
N ARG A 236 8.38 -22.77 8.36
CA ARG A 236 8.08 -21.34 8.37
C ARG A 236 7.44 -20.85 7.08
N LEU A 237 7.51 -21.60 5.97
CA LEU A 237 6.78 -21.28 4.73
C LEU A 237 5.47 -22.05 4.68
N ASN A 238 4.37 -21.31 4.65
CA ASN A 238 3.02 -21.85 4.45
C ASN A 238 2.53 -21.42 3.07
N TYR A 239 2.49 -22.33 2.08
CA TYR A 239 2.03 -22.08 0.73
C TYR A 239 0.60 -22.59 0.55
N ILE A 240 -0.31 -21.71 0.17
CA ILE A 240 -1.75 -21.99 0.08
C ILE A 240 -2.25 -21.56 -1.30
N THR A 241 -2.99 -22.43 -1.95
CA THR A 241 -3.74 -22.10 -3.16
C THR A 241 -5.22 -21.93 -2.85
N GLN A 242 -5.85 -20.90 -3.41
CA GLN A 242 -7.30 -20.68 -3.30
C GLN A 242 -7.85 -19.97 -4.54
N PRO A 243 -9.18 -19.94 -4.74
CA PRO A 243 -9.80 -19.11 -5.77
C PRO A 243 -9.44 -17.63 -5.62
N ASN A 244 -9.53 -16.87 -6.71
CA ASN A 244 -9.32 -15.43 -6.66
C ASN A 244 -10.45 -14.73 -5.90
N LEU A 245 -10.17 -14.35 -4.67
CA LEU A 245 -11.03 -13.59 -3.77
C LEU A 245 -10.51 -12.15 -3.56
N GLY A 246 -9.60 -11.69 -4.43
CA GLY A 246 -8.96 -10.39 -4.37
C GLY A 246 -8.04 -10.20 -3.16
N GLY A 247 -7.61 -8.95 -2.94
CA GLY A 247 -6.79 -8.57 -1.79
C GLY A 247 -7.49 -8.86 -0.46
N SER A 248 -8.76 -8.45 -0.34
CA SER A 248 -9.54 -8.70 0.88
C SER A 248 -9.58 -10.18 1.28
N GLY A 249 -9.73 -11.09 0.30
CA GLY A 249 -9.79 -12.53 0.54
C GLY A 249 -8.43 -13.15 0.84
N GLY A 250 -7.40 -12.75 0.10
CA GLY A 250 -6.04 -13.24 0.34
C GLY A 250 -5.49 -12.78 1.68
N PHE A 251 -5.63 -11.50 2.02
CA PHE A 251 -5.19 -10.97 3.30
C PHE A 251 -6.00 -11.53 4.48
N SER A 252 -7.33 -11.71 4.32
CA SER A 252 -8.12 -12.39 5.36
C SER A 252 -7.66 -13.82 5.58
N ARG A 253 -7.23 -14.54 4.53
CA ARG A 253 -6.62 -15.86 4.69
C ARG A 253 -5.30 -15.77 5.46
N GLY A 254 -4.43 -14.82 5.14
CA GLY A 254 -3.19 -14.57 5.89
C GLY A 254 -3.44 -14.28 7.38
N MET A 255 -4.45 -13.45 7.69
CA MET A 255 -4.87 -13.17 9.06
C MET A 255 -5.36 -14.45 9.79
N LEU A 256 -6.17 -15.29 9.11
CA LEU A 256 -6.64 -16.57 9.68
C LEU A 256 -5.48 -17.52 10.03
N GLU A 257 -4.50 -17.62 9.14
CA GLU A 257 -3.32 -18.47 9.38
C GLU A 257 -2.46 -17.93 10.53
N ALA A 258 -2.26 -16.59 10.58
CA ALA A 258 -1.51 -15.95 11.66
C ALA A 258 -2.15 -16.17 13.05
N LEU A 259 -3.49 -16.16 13.13
CA LEU A 259 -4.22 -16.44 14.37
C LEU A 259 -4.00 -17.85 14.92
N ASN A 260 -3.54 -18.79 14.10
CA ASN A 260 -3.24 -20.17 14.49
C ASN A 260 -1.76 -20.37 14.88
N ARG A 261 -0.93 -19.32 14.85
CA ARG A 261 0.50 -19.36 15.16
C ARG A 261 0.76 -18.90 16.60
N PRO A 262 1.22 -19.79 17.50
CA PRO A 262 1.40 -19.44 18.91
C PRO A 262 2.53 -18.44 19.17
N GLU A 263 3.55 -18.40 18.31
CA GLU A 263 4.70 -17.48 18.42
C GLU A 263 4.38 -16.07 17.91
N SER A 264 3.23 -15.87 17.25
CA SER A 264 2.88 -14.61 16.60
C SER A 264 1.99 -13.73 17.48
N ASP A 265 2.41 -12.49 17.70
CA ASP A 265 1.59 -11.39 18.23
C ASP A 265 1.04 -10.50 17.12
N PHE A 266 1.60 -10.61 15.90
CA PHE A 266 1.27 -9.76 14.78
C PHE A 266 1.06 -10.57 13.49
N VAL A 267 0.26 -10.00 12.59
CA VAL A 267 0.28 -10.33 11.17
C VAL A 267 0.83 -9.15 10.39
N LEU A 268 1.80 -9.40 9.51
CA LEU A 268 2.30 -8.40 8.56
C LEU A 268 1.67 -8.69 7.20
N LEU A 269 0.77 -7.84 6.75
CA LEU A 269 0.23 -7.88 5.40
C LEU A 269 1.23 -7.22 4.45
N LEU A 270 1.50 -7.87 3.32
CA LEU A 270 2.50 -7.43 2.36
C LEU A 270 2.02 -7.76 0.94
N ASP A 271 2.08 -6.79 0.02
CA ASP A 271 1.79 -7.03 -1.39
C ASP A 271 2.84 -7.94 -2.04
N ASP A 272 2.48 -8.58 -3.15
CA ASP A 272 3.33 -9.53 -3.87
C ASP A 272 4.29 -8.87 -4.86
N ASP A 273 4.05 -7.63 -5.27
CA ASP A 273 4.82 -6.87 -6.26
C ASP A 273 5.59 -5.69 -5.65
N VAL A 274 6.15 -5.90 -4.46
CA VAL A 274 6.96 -4.91 -3.75
C VAL A 274 8.43 -5.33 -3.67
N ILE A 275 9.32 -4.35 -3.57
CA ILE A 275 10.68 -4.54 -3.06
C ILE A 275 10.65 -4.15 -1.59
N VAL A 276 11.11 -5.03 -0.72
CA VAL A 276 11.07 -4.84 0.72
C VAL A 276 12.44 -4.43 1.24
N GLU A 277 12.49 -3.41 2.11
CA GLU A 277 13.64 -3.21 2.98
C GLU A 277 13.45 -4.08 4.24
N PRO A 278 14.19 -5.20 4.40
CA PRO A 278 13.94 -6.13 5.49
C PRO A 278 14.16 -5.55 6.87
N GLU A 279 15.11 -4.61 7.01
CA GLU A 279 15.29 -3.86 8.26
C GLU A 279 14.02 -3.08 8.62
N GLY A 280 13.28 -2.54 7.64
CA GLY A 280 12.00 -1.86 7.85
C GLY A 280 10.95 -2.77 8.49
N VAL A 281 10.94 -4.06 8.12
CA VAL A 281 10.08 -5.08 8.74
C VAL A 281 10.47 -5.30 10.21
N MET A 282 11.76 -5.45 10.49
CA MET A 282 12.25 -5.64 11.85
C MET A 282 11.94 -4.43 12.74
N ARG A 283 12.09 -3.21 12.20
CA ARG A 283 11.73 -1.96 12.91
C ARG A 283 10.24 -1.86 13.21
N ALA A 284 9.39 -2.22 12.25
CA ALA A 284 7.94 -2.21 12.45
C ALA A 284 7.53 -3.16 13.58
N VAL A 285 8.10 -4.38 13.61
CA VAL A 285 7.87 -5.37 14.67
C VAL A 285 8.43 -4.86 16.00
N ALA A 286 9.66 -4.35 16.01
CA ALA A 286 10.26 -3.76 17.21
C ALA A 286 9.38 -2.64 17.77
N PHE A 287 8.95 -1.69 16.93
CA PHE A 287 8.06 -0.60 17.35
C PHE A 287 6.73 -1.13 17.89
N GLY A 288 6.08 -2.08 17.19
CA GLY A 288 4.82 -2.70 17.61
C GLY A 288 4.92 -3.38 19.00
N ARG A 289 6.07 -3.99 19.30
CA ARG A 289 6.33 -4.61 20.62
C ARG A 289 6.35 -3.62 21.78
N TYR A 290 6.75 -2.36 21.51
CA TYR A 290 6.87 -1.32 22.54
C TYR A 290 5.68 -0.37 22.64
N THR A 291 4.72 -0.44 21.73
CA THR A 291 3.54 0.46 21.78
C THR A 291 2.73 0.25 23.06
N HIS A 292 2.22 1.34 23.65
CA HIS A 292 1.41 1.30 24.87
C HIS A 292 0.14 0.45 24.73
N LYS A 293 -0.48 0.53 23.56
CA LYS A 293 -1.70 -0.19 23.16
C LYS A 293 -1.43 -0.92 21.85
N PRO A 294 -2.21 -1.98 21.53
CA PRO A 294 -2.15 -2.57 20.20
C PRO A 294 -2.34 -1.50 19.14
N THR A 295 -1.34 -1.36 18.26
CA THR A 295 -1.27 -0.28 17.27
C THR A 295 -0.92 -0.88 15.91
N ILE A 296 -1.68 -0.55 14.88
CA ILE A 296 -1.37 -0.91 13.49
C ILE A 296 -0.18 -0.06 13.05
N VAL A 297 0.87 -0.71 12.53
CA VAL A 297 2.10 -0.05 12.09
C VAL A 297 2.23 -0.21 10.59
N GLY A 298 2.01 0.86 9.86
CA GLY A 298 2.08 0.88 8.41
C GLY A 298 3.44 1.33 7.90
N GLY A 299 3.90 0.71 6.82
CA GLY A 299 5.08 1.13 6.06
C GLY A 299 4.74 2.18 5.02
N HIS A 300 5.72 3.03 4.71
CA HIS A 300 5.65 4.00 3.62
C HIS A 300 5.82 3.31 2.25
N MET A 301 5.40 3.98 1.20
CA MET A 301 5.55 3.50 -0.17
C MET A 301 6.44 4.44 -0.97
N PHE A 302 7.53 3.91 -1.51
CA PHE A 302 8.37 4.56 -2.52
C PHE A 302 7.97 4.10 -3.92
N ASP A 303 8.29 4.92 -4.92
CA ASP A 303 8.09 4.57 -6.33
C ASP A 303 9.12 3.50 -6.75
N MET A 304 8.69 2.45 -7.46
CA MET A 304 9.57 1.38 -7.92
C MET A 304 10.49 1.84 -9.06
N TYR A 305 10.10 2.85 -9.82
CA TYR A 305 10.80 3.32 -11.02
C TYR A 305 11.59 4.62 -10.80
N ASP A 306 11.30 5.37 -9.72
CA ASP A 306 12.10 6.49 -9.20
C ASP A 306 12.33 6.22 -7.70
N ARG A 307 13.30 5.36 -7.42
CA ARG A 307 13.44 4.64 -6.13
C ARG A 307 13.75 5.56 -4.94
N ALA A 308 14.26 6.76 -5.18
CA ALA A 308 14.45 7.78 -4.13
C ALA A 308 13.18 8.61 -3.86
N GLN A 309 12.10 8.42 -4.63
CA GLN A 309 10.87 9.19 -4.53
C GLN A 309 9.84 8.52 -3.62
N MET A 310 9.48 9.19 -2.53
CA MET A 310 8.41 8.77 -1.63
C MET A 310 7.04 9.08 -2.25
N HIS A 311 6.20 8.05 -2.42
CA HIS A 311 4.90 8.16 -3.08
C HIS A 311 3.75 8.31 -2.09
N SER A 312 3.71 7.51 -1.02
CA SER A 312 2.62 7.54 -0.02
C SER A 312 3.16 7.27 1.39
N PHE A 313 2.70 8.08 2.37
CA PHE A 313 3.13 7.92 3.76
C PHE A 313 2.17 8.51 4.82
N SER A 314 1.23 9.40 4.45
CA SER A 314 0.42 10.16 5.41
C SER A 314 -1.06 10.19 5.01
N GLU A 315 -1.68 9.01 4.97
CA GLU A 315 -3.02 8.84 4.40
C GLU A 315 -4.14 9.23 5.37
N LYS A 316 -5.08 10.03 4.87
CA LYS A 316 -6.29 10.47 5.57
C LYS A 316 -7.55 10.16 4.77
N VAL A 317 -8.67 10.03 5.47
CA VAL A 317 -10.00 9.96 4.85
C VAL A 317 -10.75 11.27 5.14
N ASP A 318 -11.06 12.04 4.10
CA ASP A 318 -12.04 13.13 4.21
C ASP A 318 -13.39 12.55 4.60
N ARG A 319 -13.74 12.60 5.90
CA ARG A 319 -14.98 12.02 6.44
C ARG A 319 -16.26 12.67 5.90
N ASN A 320 -16.16 13.85 5.26
CA ASN A 320 -17.30 14.53 4.66
C ASN A 320 -17.60 14.03 3.24
N ARG A 321 -16.56 13.80 2.43
CA ARG A 321 -16.69 13.27 1.07
C ARG A 321 -16.46 11.77 1.01
N PHE A 322 -15.84 11.20 2.03
CA PHE A 322 -15.32 9.83 2.07
C PHE A 322 -14.40 9.57 0.87
N PHE A 323 -13.30 10.28 0.89
CA PHE A 323 -12.27 10.16 -0.13
C PHE A 323 -10.89 10.24 0.55
N TRP A 324 -9.97 9.37 0.15
CA TRP A 324 -8.63 9.41 0.69
C TRP A 324 -7.82 10.57 0.09
N GLN A 325 -6.93 11.09 0.88
CA GLN A 325 -6.03 12.18 0.53
C GLN A 325 -4.82 12.17 1.46
N PRO A 326 -3.64 12.65 1.03
CA PRO A 326 -2.53 12.89 1.93
C PRO A 326 -2.87 14.03 2.90
N LYS A 327 -2.09 14.16 3.98
CA LYS A 327 -2.17 15.33 4.86
C LYS A 327 -1.87 16.62 4.10
N ASP A 328 -2.55 17.70 4.45
CA ASP A 328 -2.50 18.97 3.70
C ASP A 328 -1.10 19.61 3.62
N TRP A 329 -0.24 19.39 4.63
CA TRP A 329 1.12 19.91 4.69
C TRP A 329 2.16 18.99 4.04
N SER A 330 1.83 17.73 3.75
CA SER A 330 2.76 16.79 3.15
C SER A 330 2.97 17.07 1.67
N GLN A 331 4.23 16.97 1.25
CA GLN A 331 4.57 17.10 -0.17
C GLN A 331 4.47 15.74 -0.85
N TYR A 332 3.56 15.65 -1.78
CA TYR A 332 3.43 14.48 -2.63
C TYR A 332 4.66 14.33 -3.55
N ARG A 333 5.17 13.10 -3.69
CA ARG A 333 6.31 12.79 -4.55
C ARG A 333 7.62 13.47 -4.13
N HIS A 334 7.91 13.46 -2.84
CA HIS A 334 9.19 13.96 -2.35
C HIS A 334 10.34 13.02 -2.76
N ASN A 335 11.37 13.57 -3.40
CA ASN A 335 12.56 12.81 -3.83
C ASN A 335 13.76 13.12 -2.93
N PHE A 336 14.24 12.10 -2.20
CA PHE A 336 15.35 12.21 -1.26
C PHE A 336 16.71 12.42 -1.94
N ALA A 337 16.88 12.03 -3.20
CA ALA A 337 18.10 12.33 -3.96
C ALA A 337 18.22 13.81 -4.32
N ILE A 338 17.10 14.56 -4.30
CA ILE A 338 17.08 16.01 -4.52
C ILE A 338 17.18 16.78 -3.21
N SER A 339 16.51 16.30 -2.15
CA SER A 339 16.48 16.98 -0.84
C SER A 339 16.30 15.92 0.27
N ASN A 340 17.35 15.70 1.06
CA ASN A 340 17.33 14.69 2.10
C ASN A 340 16.64 15.20 3.38
N LEU A 341 16.61 14.40 4.44
CA LEU A 341 15.89 14.72 5.68
C LEU A 341 16.29 16.08 6.26
N ARG A 342 17.59 16.38 6.34
CA ARG A 342 18.10 17.64 6.91
C ARG A 342 17.58 18.88 6.17
N GLN A 343 17.39 18.79 4.86
CA GLN A 343 16.90 19.89 4.01
C GLN A 343 15.37 19.94 3.91
N THR A 344 14.67 18.92 4.41
CA THR A 344 13.23 18.75 4.21
C THR A 344 12.47 19.01 5.51
N LEU A 345 12.27 20.29 5.83
CA LEU A 345 11.75 20.72 7.13
C LEU A 345 10.41 20.09 7.50
N TRP A 346 9.49 19.88 6.57
CA TRP A 346 8.18 19.33 6.81
C TRP A 346 8.20 17.84 7.22
N LEU A 347 9.24 17.07 6.83
CA LEU A 347 9.42 15.66 7.26
C LEU A 347 9.73 15.52 8.75
N HIS A 348 10.08 16.60 9.42
CA HIS A 348 10.36 16.57 10.86
C HIS A 348 9.09 16.63 11.71
N GLU A 349 7.95 17.03 11.16
CA GLU A 349 6.65 16.93 11.83
C GLU A 349 6.15 15.48 11.84
N ARG A 350 5.61 15.01 12.97
CA ARG A 350 5.03 13.68 13.04
C ARG A 350 3.70 13.62 12.26
N ALA A 351 3.56 12.64 11.39
CA ALA A 351 2.35 12.40 10.63
C ALA A 351 1.42 11.43 11.38
N ASP A 352 0.31 11.97 11.95
CA ASP A 352 -0.78 11.14 12.44
C ASP A 352 -1.74 10.86 11.28
N VAL A 353 -2.11 9.61 11.07
CA VAL A 353 -2.85 9.11 9.90
C VAL A 353 -4.19 8.50 10.28
N ASP A 354 -5.11 8.36 9.31
CA ASP A 354 -6.37 7.62 9.49
C ASP A 354 -6.21 6.14 9.12
N PHE A 355 -5.37 5.85 8.13
CA PHE A 355 -5.10 4.48 7.65
C PHE A 355 -3.74 4.37 7.00
N ASN A 356 -3.37 3.13 6.71
CA ASN A 356 -2.21 2.77 5.89
C ASN A 356 -2.60 1.68 4.92
N GLY A 357 -2.08 1.75 3.69
CA GLY A 357 -2.30 0.72 2.69
C GLY A 357 -1.64 -0.61 3.04
N TRP A 358 -2.21 -1.70 2.54
CA TRP A 358 -1.72 -3.04 2.84
C TRP A 358 -0.54 -3.49 1.97
N TRP A 359 0.11 -2.56 1.26
CA TRP A 359 1.43 -2.84 0.67
C TRP A 359 2.48 -3.23 1.74
N MET A 360 2.34 -2.71 2.97
CA MET A 360 3.06 -3.12 4.18
C MET A 360 2.28 -2.64 5.41
N SER A 361 1.63 -3.55 6.12
CA SER A 361 0.86 -3.19 7.33
C SER A 361 0.98 -4.28 8.40
N LEU A 362 1.61 -3.93 9.52
CA LEU A 362 1.74 -4.80 10.70
C LEU A 362 0.53 -4.59 11.61
N ILE A 363 -0.28 -5.61 11.76
CA ILE A 363 -1.52 -5.57 12.54
C ILE A 363 -1.35 -6.47 13.77
N PRO A 364 -1.51 -5.97 15.01
CA PRO A 364 -1.56 -6.81 16.19
C PRO A 364 -2.69 -7.83 16.11
N LEU A 365 -2.44 -9.09 16.45
CA LEU A 365 -3.47 -10.13 16.44
C LEU A 365 -4.58 -9.86 17.47
N GLU A 366 -4.31 -9.06 18.50
CA GLU A 366 -5.34 -8.54 19.41
C GLU A 366 -6.40 -7.73 18.64
N VAL A 367 -5.98 -6.85 17.73
CA VAL A 367 -6.89 -6.09 16.85
C VAL A 367 -7.71 -7.05 15.99
N VAL A 368 -7.07 -8.02 15.34
CA VAL A 368 -7.78 -9.01 14.50
C VAL A 368 -8.80 -9.82 15.32
N ARG A 369 -8.48 -10.15 16.58
CA ARG A 369 -9.42 -10.86 17.46
C ARG A 369 -10.62 -10.02 17.84
N GLU A 370 -10.42 -8.72 18.07
CA GLU A 370 -11.45 -7.79 18.51
C GLU A 370 -12.38 -7.37 17.38
N ILE A 371 -11.82 -6.91 16.24
CA ILE A 371 -12.62 -6.30 15.18
C ILE A 371 -12.90 -7.22 13.98
N GLY A 372 -12.38 -8.46 14.02
CA GLY A 372 -12.52 -9.43 12.93
C GLY A 372 -11.54 -9.18 11.76
N LEU A 373 -11.83 -9.81 10.63
CA LEU A 373 -11.02 -9.79 9.42
C LEU A 373 -11.46 -8.64 8.49
N SER A 374 -10.90 -8.59 7.26
CA SER A 374 -11.31 -7.60 6.25
C SER A 374 -12.81 -7.62 5.95
N LEU A 375 -13.35 -6.52 5.47
CA LEU A 375 -14.64 -6.56 4.76
C LEU A 375 -14.52 -7.43 3.50
N PRO A 376 -15.55 -8.22 3.14
CA PRO A 376 -15.56 -9.00 1.90
C PRO A 376 -15.87 -8.10 0.70
N VAL A 377 -14.91 -7.26 0.33
CA VAL A 377 -15.09 -6.24 -0.71
C VAL A 377 -14.23 -6.45 -1.95
N PHE A 378 -13.46 -7.52 -2.00
CA PHE A 378 -12.56 -7.96 -3.06
C PHE A 378 -11.28 -7.11 -3.14
N ILE A 379 -11.36 -5.85 -3.51
CA ILE A 379 -10.24 -4.88 -3.52
C ILE A 379 -10.76 -3.46 -3.28
N LYS A 380 -9.86 -2.56 -2.94
CA LYS A 380 -10.08 -1.12 -2.70
C LYS A 380 -10.96 -0.84 -1.49
N TRP A 381 -10.50 0.04 -0.65
CA TRP A 381 -11.15 0.45 0.59
C TRP A 381 -11.12 -0.59 1.72
N ASP A 382 -10.61 -1.78 1.51
CA ASP A 382 -10.41 -2.80 2.52
C ASP A 382 -9.44 -2.34 3.62
N ASP A 383 -8.29 -1.81 3.24
CA ASP A 383 -7.26 -1.21 4.09
C ASP A 383 -7.75 0.01 4.88
N ALA A 384 -8.36 0.96 4.17
CA ALA A 384 -8.88 2.18 4.78
C ALA A 384 -10.05 1.87 5.73
N GLU A 385 -11.00 1.03 5.33
CA GLU A 385 -12.12 0.61 6.20
C GLU A 385 -11.61 -0.09 7.45
N TYR A 386 -10.65 -1.02 7.30
CA TYR A 386 -10.10 -1.77 8.41
C TYR A 386 -9.48 -0.86 9.48
N SER A 387 -8.67 0.11 9.04
CA SER A 387 -8.05 1.08 9.95
C SER A 387 -9.07 2.02 10.59
N LEU A 388 -10.12 2.43 9.85
CA LEU A 388 -11.22 3.22 10.41
C LEU A 388 -12.00 2.45 11.47
N ARG A 389 -12.31 1.17 11.21
CA ARG A 389 -12.94 0.26 12.16
C ARG A 389 -12.08 0.05 13.40
N ALA A 390 -10.77 -0.16 13.23
CA ALA A 390 -9.83 -0.23 14.34
C ALA A 390 -9.86 1.05 15.19
N SER A 391 -9.89 2.22 14.56
CA SER A 391 -10.00 3.51 15.24
C SER A 391 -11.33 3.66 16.02
N ASP A 392 -12.45 3.18 15.47
CA ASP A 392 -13.75 3.18 16.14
C ASP A 392 -13.75 2.29 17.41
N HIS A 393 -12.86 1.28 17.48
CA HIS A 393 -12.60 0.41 18.64
C HIS A 393 -11.45 0.91 19.54
N GLY A 394 -10.90 2.09 19.29
CA GLY A 394 -9.85 2.71 20.11
C GLY A 394 -8.42 2.26 19.81
N PHE A 395 -8.20 1.51 18.73
CA PHE A 395 -6.89 1.18 18.21
C PHE A 395 -6.40 2.26 17.24
N SER A 396 -5.11 2.54 17.27
CA SER A 396 -4.51 3.56 16.42
C SER A 396 -3.77 2.94 15.23
N THR A 397 -3.66 3.70 14.15
CA THR A 397 -2.77 3.41 13.02
C THR A 397 -1.63 4.43 13.00
N VAL A 398 -0.41 3.94 12.85
CA VAL A 398 0.81 4.76 12.74
C VAL A 398 1.48 4.43 11.42
N SER A 399 1.68 5.42 10.57
CA SER A 399 2.55 5.31 9.40
C SER A 399 3.98 5.57 9.86
N PHE A 400 4.83 4.52 9.87
CA PHE A 400 6.08 4.51 10.63
C PHE A 400 7.29 4.75 9.73
N PRO A 401 8.03 5.86 9.91
CA PRO A 401 9.22 6.15 9.12
C PRO A 401 10.33 5.10 9.36
N GLY A 402 11.06 4.79 8.28
CA GLY A 402 12.08 3.75 8.29
C GLY A 402 11.54 2.33 8.10
N ALA A 403 10.20 2.17 8.03
CA ALA A 403 9.54 0.99 7.49
C ALA A 403 8.95 1.36 6.13
N ALA A 404 9.38 0.70 5.05
CA ALA A 404 8.95 1.05 3.71
C ALA A 404 9.10 -0.11 2.72
N VAL A 405 8.40 0.04 1.62
CA VAL A 405 8.51 -0.79 0.42
C VAL A 405 8.59 0.10 -0.82
N TRP A 406 9.18 -0.41 -1.89
CA TRP A 406 9.04 0.15 -3.22
C TRP A 406 7.93 -0.60 -3.96
N HIS A 407 7.03 0.13 -4.56
CA HIS A 407 5.87 -0.43 -5.26
C HIS A 407 5.60 0.38 -6.54
N VAL A 408 4.96 -0.24 -7.52
CA VAL A 408 4.53 0.44 -8.76
C VAL A 408 3.58 1.57 -8.41
N SER A 409 3.94 2.79 -8.81
CA SER A 409 3.11 3.98 -8.58
C SER A 409 1.77 3.90 -9.32
N TRP A 410 0.76 4.64 -8.83
CA TRP A 410 -0.58 4.62 -9.43
C TRP A 410 -0.73 5.55 -10.65
N GLN A 411 0.36 6.16 -11.13
CA GLN A 411 0.32 7.18 -12.16
C GLN A 411 -0.14 6.62 -13.52
N ASP A 412 0.24 5.38 -13.81
CA ASP A 412 -0.06 4.70 -15.06
C ASP A 412 -1.32 3.82 -14.98
N LYS A 413 -2.13 3.98 -13.91
CA LYS A 413 -3.33 3.18 -13.68
C LYS A 413 -4.61 3.99 -13.92
N ASP A 414 -5.55 3.41 -14.66
CA ASP A 414 -6.89 3.97 -14.91
C ASP A 414 -7.94 3.41 -13.92
N ASP A 415 -7.57 3.21 -12.64
CA ASP A 415 -8.39 2.54 -11.60
C ASP A 415 -9.81 3.11 -11.44
N TYR A 416 -9.99 4.41 -11.71
CA TYR A 416 -11.28 5.09 -11.65
C TYR A 416 -12.10 5.03 -12.94
N LYS A 417 -11.58 4.40 -13.98
CA LYS A 417 -12.18 4.36 -15.31
C LYS A 417 -12.47 2.95 -15.81
N ASP A 418 -11.63 1.99 -15.45
CA ASP A 418 -11.73 0.58 -15.83
C ASP A 418 -12.60 -0.25 -14.86
N TRP A 419 -12.48 -1.57 -14.88
CA TRP A 419 -13.25 -2.50 -14.05
C TRP A 419 -13.14 -2.22 -12.53
N GLN A 420 -12.06 -1.63 -12.07
CA GLN A 420 -11.87 -1.27 -10.65
C GLN A 420 -12.80 -0.15 -10.19
N ALA A 421 -13.29 0.66 -11.13
CA ALA A 421 -14.24 1.75 -10.85
C ALA A 421 -15.53 1.25 -10.16
N TYR A 422 -15.95 0.01 -10.43
CA TYR A 422 -17.04 -0.64 -9.71
C TYR A 422 -16.72 -0.78 -8.22
N PHE A 423 -15.57 -1.34 -7.90
CA PHE A 423 -15.16 -1.57 -6.52
C PHE A 423 -14.94 -0.24 -5.78
N HIS A 424 -14.33 0.74 -6.42
CA HIS A 424 -14.22 2.09 -5.86
C HIS A 424 -15.57 2.70 -5.50
N ALA A 425 -16.54 2.64 -6.38
CA ALA A 425 -17.87 3.23 -6.15
C ALA A 425 -18.64 2.51 -5.03
N ARG A 426 -18.67 1.16 -5.07
CA ARG A 426 -19.37 0.32 -4.09
C ARG A 426 -18.73 0.43 -2.71
N ASN A 427 -17.43 0.16 -2.63
CA ASN A 427 -16.75 -0.01 -1.35
C ASN A 427 -16.59 1.32 -0.60
N ARG A 428 -16.35 2.42 -1.33
CA ARG A 428 -16.41 3.77 -0.77
C ARG A 428 -17.77 4.09 -0.12
N ALA A 429 -18.86 3.70 -0.77
CA ALA A 429 -20.19 3.93 -0.23
C ALA A 429 -20.44 3.06 1.02
N ILE A 430 -19.96 1.79 1.02
CA ILE A 430 -20.02 0.90 2.18
C ILE A 430 -19.22 1.49 3.35
N ALA A 431 -17.96 1.87 3.12
CA ALA A 431 -17.12 2.49 4.15
C ALA A 431 -17.78 3.77 4.72
N ALA A 432 -18.41 4.59 3.88
CA ALA A 432 -19.14 5.77 4.34
C ALA A 432 -20.40 5.43 5.15
N LEU A 433 -21.14 4.37 4.80
CA LEU A 433 -22.31 3.91 5.58
C LEU A 433 -21.89 3.42 6.97
N LEU A 434 -20.72 2.77 7.07
CA LEU A 434 -20.17 2.26 8.33
C LEU A 434 -19.64 3.39 9.22
N HIS A 435 -18.78 4.27 8.69
CA HIS A 435 -17.91 5.15 9.47
C HIS A 435 -18.19 6.65 9.32
N SER A 436 -19.22 7.08 8.54
CA SER A 436 -19.51 8.49 8.43
C SER A 436 -20.06 9.08 9.75
N PRO A 437 -19.48 10.19 10.26
CA PRO A 437 -20.01 10.89 11.43
C PRO A 437 -21.28 11.66 11.11
N TYR A 438 -21.63 11.82 9.84
CA TYR A 438 -22.79 12.60 9.41
C TYR A 438 -24.02 11.71 9.24
N LYS A 439 -25.15 12.07 9.86
CA LYS A 439 -26.41 11.31 9.83
C LYS A 439 -26.89 10.92 8.42
N ARG A 440 -26.50 11.67 7.38
CA ARG A 440 -26.88 11.46 5.97
C ARG A 440 -25.66 11.36 5.05
N GLY A 441 -24.50 10.89 5.57
CA GLY A 441 -23.29 10.64 4.78
C GLY A 441 -22.57 11.90 4.28
N GLY A 442 -22.82 13.07 4.89
CA GLY A 442 -22.13 14.31 4.51
C GLY A 442 -22.31 14.67 3.04
N LYS A 443 -21.21 14.99 2.38
CA LYS A 443 -21.17 15.32 0.94
C LYS A 443 -20.88 14.11 0.03
N MET A 444 -20.73 12.89 0.60
CA MET A 444 -20.33 11.70 -0.15
C MET A 444 -21.28 11.41 -1.32
N ILE A 445 -22.60 11.41 -1.08
CA ILE A 445 -23.61 11.12 -2.13
C ILE A 445 -23.54 12.17 -3.26
N ASN A 446 -23.41 13.46 -2.90
CA ASN A 446 -23.28 14.52 -3.90
C ASN A 446 -21.98 14.39 -4.70
N HIS A 447 -20.87 14.06 -4.02
CA HIS A 447 -19.58 13.85 -4.68
C HIS A 447 -19.64 12.64 -5.63
N SER A 448 -20.24 11.53 -5.20
CA SER A 448 -20.48 10.35 -6.04
C SER A 448 -21.32 10.69 -7.28
N LEU A 449 -22.42 11.42 -7.10
CA LEU A 449 -23.25 11.89 -8.21
C LEU A 449 -22.46 12.74 -9.22
N ILE A 450 -21.67 13.69 -8.70
CA ILE A 450 -20.83 14.55 -9.55
C ILE A 450 -19.81 13.74 -10.33
N MET A 451 -19.19 12.73 -9.72
CA MET A 451 -18.24 11.85 -10.42
C MET A 451 -18.93 11.08 -11.55
N SER A 452 -20.07 10.46 -11.29
CA SER A 452 -20.86 9.75 -12.32
C SER A 452 -21.26 10.68 -13.47
N VAL A 453 -21.74 11.90 -13.17
CA VAL A 453 -22.11 12.88 -14.19
C VAL A 453 -20.89 13.33 -15.01
N LYS A 454 -19.72 13.49 -14.40
CA LYS A 454 -18.47 13.80 -15.12
C LYS A 454 -18.11 12.69 -16.11
N HIS A 455 -18.29 11.40 -15.76
CA HIS A 455 -18.05 10.29 -16.68
C HIS A 455 -19.02 10.33 -17.88
N LEU A 456 -20.29 10.67 -17.64
CA LEU A 456 -21.26 10.85 -18.74
C LEU A 456 -20.85 11.97 -19.71
N PHE A 457 -20.36 13.12 -19.20
CA PHE A 457 -19.83 14.20 -20.05
C PHE A 457 -18.54 13.82 -20.78
N LYS A 458 -17.75 12.88 -20.22
CA LYS A 458 -16.58 12.29 -20.88
C LYS A 458 -16.94 11.23 -21.92
N MET A 459 -18.23 10.92 -22.11
CA MET A 459 -18.67 9.81 -22.96
C MET A 459 -18.15 8.43 -22.51
N GLN A 460 -17.83 8.30 -21.23
CA GLN A 460 -17.35 7.07 -20.56
C GLN A 460 -18.56 6.30 -20.01
N TYR A 461 -19.36 5.73 -20.91
CA TYR A 461 -20.61 5.05 -20.55
C TYR A 461 -20.37 3.73 -19.84
N PHE A 462 -19.28 3.04 -20.15
CA PHE A 462 -18.83 1.85 -19.41
C PHE A 462 -18.56 2.18 -17.95
N THR A 463 -17.78 3.22 -17.69
CA THR A 463 -17.46 3.63 -16.32
C THR A 463 -18.73 4.02 -15.54
N ASP A 464 -19.66 4.77 -16.15
CA ASP A 464 -20.97 5.06 -15.52
C ASP A 464 -21.78 3.78 -15.24
N GLU A 465 -21.71 2.76 -16.12
CA GLU A 465 -22.33 1.45 -15.85
C GLU A 465 -21.77 0.81 -14.59
N LEU A 466 -20.44 0.83 -14.44
CA LEU A 466 -19.76 0.26 -13.28
C LEU A 466 -20.14 0.98 -11.97
N TYR A 467 -20.17 2.32 -12.00
CA TYR A 467 -20.65 3.12 -10.85
C TYR A 467 -22.10 2.78 -10.51
N SER A 468 -22.94 2.65 -11.52
CA SER A 468 -24.36 2.30 -11.35
C SER A 468 -24.55 0.91 -10.75
N LEU A 469 -23.78 -0.10 -11.20
CA LEU A 469 -23.77 -1.44 -10.62
C LEU A 469 -23.31 -1.40 -9.17
N GLY A 470 -22.23 -0.67 -8.87
CA GLY A 470 -21.74 -0.52 -7.50
C GLY A 470 -22.78 0.09 -6.55
N ILE A 471 -23.47 1.16 -6.98
CA ILE A 471 -24.54 1.76 -6.16
C ILE A 471 -25.76 0.83 -6.04
N ALA A 472 -26.08 0.04 -7.08
CA ALA A 472 -27.17 -0.95 -6.99
C ALA A 472 -26.87 -2.01 -5.94
N ASP A 473 -25.66 -2.55 -5.89
CA ASP A 473 -25.24 -3.53 -4.89
C ASP A 473 -25.25 -2.95 -3.47
N VAL A 474 -24.85 -1.69 -3.29
CA VAL A 474 -24.96 -1.00 -1.99
C VAL A 474 -26.43 -0.91 -1.54
N LEU A 475 -27.34 -0.60 -2.46
CA LEU A 475 -28.78 -0.51 -2.17
C LEU A 475 -29.42 -1.85 -1.84
N ALA A 476 -28.85 -2.97 -2.32
CA ALA A 476 -29.28 -4.32 -2.01
C ALA A 476 -28.96 -4.76 -0.57
N GLY A 477 -28.01 -4.07 0.10
CA GLY A 477 -27.63 -4.36 1.49
C GLY A 477 -26.41 -5.29 1.63
N PRO A 478 -26.01 -5.64 2.87
CA PRO A 478 -24.76 -6.34 3.15
C PRO A 478 -24.77 -7.86 2.94
N SER A 479 -25.94 -8.50 2.88
CA SER A 479 -26.11 -9.98 2.96
C SER A 479 -25.39 -10.77 1.86
N GLY A 480 -25.22 -10.18 0.66
CA GLY A 480 -24.61 -10.86 -0.49
C GLY A 480 -23.10 -10.59 -0.66
N LEU A 481 -22.43 -9.89 0.26
CA LEU A 481 -21.04 -9.46 0.06
C LEU A 481 -20.08 -10.65 -0.10
N HIS A 482 -20.20 -11.70 0.71
CA HIS A 482 -19.37 -12.91 0.60
C HIS A 482 -19.62 -13.68 -0.70
N ASP A 483 -20.89 -13.80 -1.12
CA ASP A 483 -21.25 -14.51 -2.35
C ASP A 483 -20.69 -13.82 -3.61
N MET A 484 -20.54 -12.50 -3.56
CA MET A 484 -19.97 -11.70 -4.64
C MET A 484 -18.45 -11.83 -4.77
N MET A 485 -17.74 -12.35 -3.77
CA MET A 485 -16.27 -12.38 -3.76
C MET A 485 -15.68 -13.18 -4.94
N GLY A 486 -16.26 -14.32 -5.28
CA GLY A 486 -15.77 -15.18 -6.37
C GLY A 486 -16.35 -14.88 -7.76
N THR A 487 -17.42 -14.11 -7.85
CA THR A 487 -18.20 -13.99 -9.09
C THR A 487 -18.23 -12.58 -9.68
N ARG A 488 -18.28 -11.56 -8.85
CA ARG A 488 -18.54 -10.18 -9.29
C ARG A 488 -17.49 -9.60 -10.23
N LEU A 489 -16.23 -9.98 -10.10
CA LEU A 489 -15.19 -9.55 -11.03
C LEU A 489 -15.47 -10.03 -12.46
N GLY A 490 -15.91 -11.29 -12.61
CA GLY A 490 -16.30 -11.87 -13.90
C GLY A 490 -17.45 -11.09 -14.53
N ASP A 491 -18.51 -10.80 -13.76
CA ASP A 491 -19.68 -10.05 -14.22
C ASP A 491 -19.31 -8.63 -14.68
N VAL A 492 -18.47 -7.96 -13.88
CA VAL A 492 -17.99 -6.60 -14.19
C VAL A 492 -17.18 -6.58 -15.49
N ARG A 493 -16.25 -7.53 -15.67
CA ARG A 493 -15.44 -7.64 -16.90
C ARG A 493 -16.30 -8.01 -18.11
N ALA A 494 -17.25 -8.94 -17.98
CA ALA A 494 -18.17 -9.32 -19.04
C ALA A 494 -19.04 -8.14 -19.52
N THR A 495 -19.30 -7.17 -18.63
CA THR A 495 -20.05 -5.96 -18.97
C THR A 495 -19.33 -5.11 -20.04
N ALA A 496 -18.00 -5.13 -20.11
CA ALA A 496 -17.20 -4.32 -21.03
C ALA A 496 -17.53 -4.58 -22.50
N VAL A 497 -17.87 -5.81 -22.87
CA VAL A 497 -18.19 -6.20 -24.26
C VAL A 497 -19.33 -5.38 -24.88
N ARG A 498 -20.22 -4.84 -24.07
CA ARG A 498 -21.35 -4.01 -24.51
C ARG A 498 -20.97 -2.56 -24.85
N PHE A 499 -19.72 -2.18 -24.60
CA PHE A 499 -19.26 -0.79 -24.67
C PHE A 499 -18.07 -0.67 -25.62
N PRO A 500 -18.25 -0.12 -26.82
CA PRO A 500 -17.18 -0.03 -27.80
C PRO A 500 -16.00 0.85 -27.35
N GLU A 501 -16.23 1.79 -26.43
CA GLU A 501 -15.16 2.63 -25.86
C GLU A 501 -14.18 1.89 -24.95
N THR A 502 -14.44 0.63 -24.61
CA THR A 502 -13.50 -0.20 -23.83
C THR A 502 -12.37 -0.77 -24.68
N VAL A 503 -12.54 -0.77 -26.00
CA VAL A 503 -11.54 -1.27 -26.95
C VAL A 503 -10.36 -0.30 -26.99
N VAL A 504 -9.17 -0.80 -26.69
CA VAL A 504 -7.91 -0.04 -26.81
C VAL A 504 -7.26 -0.33 -28.15
N ILE A 505 -7.10 0.70 -28.97
CA ILE A 505 -6.39 0.65 -30.25
C ILE A 505 -4.89 0.84 -29.94
N ARG A 506 -4.12 -0.23 -30.04
CA ARG A 506 -2.67 -0.24 -29.74
C ARG A 506 -1.80 0.05 -30.95
N ASP A 507 -2.26 -0.34 -32.15
CA ASP A 507 -1.54 -0.08 -33.38
C ASP A 507 -1.72 1.40 -33.77
N SER A 508 -0.61 2.13 -33.79
CA SER A 508 -0.62 3.56 -34.17
C SER A 508 -1.05 3.77 -35.61
N ALA A 509 -0.80 2.81 -36.51
CA ALA A 509 -1.21 2.87 -37.91
C ALA A 509 -2.72 2.68 -38.10
N ALA A 510 -3.38 2.00 -37.15
CA ALA A 510 -4.82 1.78 -37.13
C ALA A 510 -5.59 2.94 -36.47
N LEU A 511 -4.92 3.96 -35.92
CA LEU A 511 -5.58 5.10 -35.29
C LEU A 511 -6.24 6.00 -36.36
N PRO A 512 -7.55 6.27 -36.27
CA PRO A 512 -8.21 7.16 -37.19
C PRO A 512 -7.72 8.60 -36.98
N GLU A 513 -7.55 9.33 -38.11
CA GLU A 513 -7.11 10.72 -38.05
C GLU A 513 -8.18 11.64 -37.48
N PRO A 514 -7.84 12.53 -36.53
CA PRO A 514 -8.76 13.50 -35.99
C PRO A 514 -9.09 14.59 -37.03
N THR A 515 -10.31 15.11 -36.97
CA THR A 515 -10.77 16.18 -37.90
C THR A 515 -10.38 17.60 -37.45
N ILE A 516 -9.99 17.77 -36.18
CA ILE A 516 -9.56 19.03 -35.58
C ILE A 516 -8.10 18.89 -35.15
N ASN A 517 -7.27 19.87 -35.50
CA ASN A 517 -5.88 19.88 -35.09
C ASN A 517 -5.76 20.05 -33.57
N VAL A 518 -4.80 19.37 -32.96
CA VAL A 518 -4.55 19.46 -31.54
C VAL A 518 -4.25 20.87 -31.04
N ASN A 519 -3.67 21.71 -31.88
CA ASN A 519 -3.34 23.12 -31.58
C ASN A 519 -4.59 24.00 -31.43
N ASP A 520 -5.73 23.59 -31.98
CA ASP A 520 -7.02 24.29 -31.89
C ASP A 520 -7.85 23.80 -30.67
N VAL A 521 -7.31 22.90 -29.85
CA VAL A 521 -7.96 22.42 -28.65
C VAL A 521 -7.81 23.44 -27.51
N VAL A 522 -8.92 23.78 -26.85
CA VAL A 522 -8.93 24.76 -25.74
C VAL A 522 -7.93 24.34 -24.66
N PRO A 523 -6.98 25.23 -24.27
CA PRO A 523 -5.95 24.90 -23.28
C PRO A 523 -6.53 24.43 -21.92
N TYR A 524 -5.90 23.44 -21.33
CA TYR A 524 -6.27 22.79 -20.06
C TYR A 524 -6.40 23.74 -18.86
N THR A 525 -5.67 24.86 -18.84
CA THR A 525 -5.45 25.72 -17.66
C THR A 525 -6.35 26.96 -17.57
N ALA A 526 -7.22 27.20 -18.54
CA ALA A 526 -7.81 28.53 -18.73
C ALA A 526 -9.09 28.81 -17.94
N LEU A 527 -9.71 27.83 -17.27
CA LEU A 527 -11.05 28.04 -16.68
C LEU A 527 -11.04 27.86 -15.15
N GLY A 528 -11.16 28.95 -14.40
CA GLY A 528 -11.47 28.92 -12.98
C GLY A 528 -12.81 28.22 -12.70
N LYS A 529 -13.14 27.95 -11.42
CA LYS A 529 -14.36 27.21 -11.01
C LYS A 529 -15.65 27.77 -11.63
N ALA A 530 -15.79 29.08 -11.69
CA ALA A 530 -16.94 29.76 -12.32
C ALA A 530 -16.97 29.54 -13.83
N GLY A 531 -15.82 29.63 -14.50
CA GLY A 531 -15.69 29.35 -15.92
C GLY A 531 -16.00 27.91 -16.28
N LEU A 532 -15.59 26.93 -15.45
CA LEU A 532 -15.93 25.51 -15.62
C LEU A 532 -17.44 25.27 -15.50
N LEU A 533 -18.11 25.96 -14.57
CA LEU A 533 -19.55 25.87 -14.43
C LEU A 533 -20.26 26.46 -15.66
N ALA A 534 -19.87 27.66 -16.10
CA ALA A 534 -20.43 28.29 -17.28
C ALA A 534 -20.20 27.46 -18.57
N TRP A 535 -19.01 26.86 -18.70
CA TRP A 535 -18.69 25.92 -19.79
C TRP A 535 -19.60 24.69 -19.76
N GLY A 536 -19.80 24.07 -18.59
CA GLY A 536 -20.70 22.93 -18.42
C GLY A 536 -22.14 23.27 -18.78
N LEU A 537 -22.62 24.44 -18.38
CA LEU A 537 -23.97 24.94 -18.70
C LEU A 537 -24.15 25.21 -20.20
N THR A 538 -23.12 25.67 -20.90
CA THR A 538 -23.20 25.99 -22.35
C THR A 538 -22.99 24.74 -23.22
N LYS A 539 -22.07 23.82 -22.82
CA LYS A 539 -21.75 22.62 -23.62
C LYS A 539 -22.59 21.40 -23.18
N GLY A 540 -23.04 21.36 -21.93
CA GLY A 540 -23.86 20.28 -21.38
C GLY A 540 -25.13 19.96 -22.20
N PRO A 541 -25.93 20.98 -22.63
CA PRO A 541 -27.13 20.75 -23.43
C PRO A 541 -26.89 20.00 -24.74
N ARG A 542 -25.67 20.03 -25.29
CA ARG A 542 -25.31 19.26 -26.49
C ARG A 542 -25.48 17.75 -26.29
N HIS A 543 -25.21 17.24 -25.11
CA HIS A 543 -25.30 15.80 -24.81
C HIS A 543 -26.73 15.27 -24.84
N PHE A 544 -27.74 16.14 -24.73
CA PHE A 544 -29.16 15.76 -24.89
C PHE A 544 -29.62 15.69 -26.35
N ARG A 545 -28.82 16.15 -27.31
CA ARG A 545 -29.15 16.21 -28.74
C ARG A 545 -28.28 15.21 -29.50
N LYS A 546 -28.76 14.74 -30.68
CA LYS A 546 -27.95 13.90 -31.58
C LYS A 546 -26.63 14.61 -31.94
N ALA A 547 -25.58 13.82 -32.14
CA ALA A 547 -24.30 14.36 -32.63
C ALA A 547 -24.50 15.07 -33.98
N LYS A 548 -23.84 16.20 -34.18
CA LYS A 548 -23.89 16.95 -35.43
C LYS A 548 -22.81 16.52 -36.43
N ALA A 549 -21.67 16.03 -35.89
CA ALA A 549 -20.57 15.57 -36.72
C ALA A 549 -20.96 14.31 -37.48
N VAL A 550 -20.64 14.29 -38.77
CA VAL A 550 -20.86 13.14 -39.65
C VAL A 550 -19.73 12.10 -39.39
N ASN A 551 -20.04 10.82 -39.46
CA ASN A 551 -19.08 9.71 -39.32
C ASN A 551 -18.27 9.71 -38.04
N ILE A 552 -18.84 10.13 -36.89
CA ILE A 552 -18.19 10.12 -35.59
C ILE A 552 -17.72 8.72 -35.16
N GLY A 553 -18.21 7.68 -35.81
CA GLY A 553 -17.79 6.29 -35.61
C GLY A 553 -16.43 5.97 -36.23
N GLU A 554 -16.11 6.62 -37.34
CA GLU A 554 -14.90 6.36 -38.13
C GLU A 554 -13.86 7.47 -37.97
N ARG A 555 -14.29 8.73 -37.82
CA ARG A 555 -13.41 9.90 -37.74
C ARG A 555 -13.66 10.65 -36.43
N PRO A 556 -12.76 10.54 -35.44
CA PRO A 556 -12.85 11.31 -34.20
C PRO A 556 -12.64 12.80 -34.48
N GLN A 557 -13.27 13.67 -33.67
CA GLN A 557 -13.04 15.08 -33.80
C GLN A 557 -11.67 15.52 -33.31
N VAL A 558 -11.22 14.93 -32.17
CA VAL A 558 -9.94 15.29 -31.54
C VAL A 558 -9.20 14.05 -31.05
N SER A 559 -7.87 14.17 -30.90
CA SER A 559 -7.02 13.22 -30.20
C SER A 559 -6.40 13.91 -28.99
N LEU A 560 -6.63 13.37 -27.77
CA LEU A 560 -6.20 13.95 -26.50
C LEU A 560 -5.32 12.95 -25.73
N THR A 561 -4.37 13.46 -24.98
CA THR A 561 -3.67 12.66 -23.96
C THR A 561 -4.58 12.39 -22.77
N ALA A 562 -4.22 11.42 -21.93
CA ALA A 562 -4.97 11.11 -20.71
C ALA A 562 -5.14 12.34 -19.80
N SER A 563 -4.10 13.16 -19.66
CA SER A 563 -4.10 14.39 -18.85
C SER A 563 -4.98 15.51 -19.44
N GLN A 564 -5.10 15.59 -20.75
CA GLN A 564 -5.96 16.57 -21.45
C GLN A 564 -7.44 16.18 -21.42
N ALA A 565 -7.76 14.89 -21.22
CA ALA A 565 -9.12 14.35 -21.28
C ALA A 565 -9.99 14.67 -20.06
N SER A 566 -10.02 15.95 -19.65
CA SER A 566 -10.90 16.41 -18.58
C SER A 566 -12.38 16.40 -19.03
N TRP A 567 -13.32 16.40 -18.05
CA TRP A 567 -14.75 16.35 -18.36
C TRP A 567 -15.22 17.62 -19.15
N TRP A 568 -14.63 18.77 -18.86
CA TRP A 568 -14.97 20.00 -19.58
C TRP A 568 -14.39 20.05 -20.99
N ALA A 569 -13.21 19.48 -21.22
CA ALA A 569 -12.64 19.38 -22.56
C ALA A 569 -13.51 18.44 -23.43
N LEU A 570 -13.76 17.22 -22.95
CA LEU A 570 -14.53 16.23 -23.70
C LEU A 570 -16.00 16.62 -23.94
N ALA A 571 -16.63 17.34 -23.00
CA ALA A 571 -18.00 17.83 -23.16
C ALA A 571 -18.19 18.74 -24.40
N GLY A 572 -17.14 19.30 -24.94
CA GLY A 572 -17.16 20.12 -26.13
C GLY A 572 -17.22 19.37 -27.46
N TYR A 573 -16.98 18.04 -27.47
CA TYR A 573 -16.84 17.26 -28.70
C TYR A 573 -17.92 16.17 -28.82
N ASP A 574 -18.13 15.72 -30.04
CA ASP A 574 -19.04 14.61 -30.36
C ASP A 574 -18.30 13.27 -30.35
N SER A 575 -16.98 13.28 -30.57
CA SER A 575 -16.10 12.11 -30.44
C SER A 575 -14.66 12.52 -30.16
N ALA A 576 -13.90 11.64 -29.50
CA ALA A 576 -12.51 11.87 -29.16
C ALA A 576 -11.73 10.54 -29.07
N LEU A 577 -10.50 10.54 -29.55
CA LEU A 577 -9.50 9.54 -29.16
C LEU A 577 -8.81 10.02 -27.90
N VAL A 578 -8.68 9.15 -26.92
CA VAL A 578 -8.03 9.47 -25.64
C VAL A 578 -7.02 8.38 -25.31
N SER A 579 -5.77 8.78 -25.02
CA SER A 579 -4.72 7.86 -24.62
C SER A 579 -5.08 7.16 -23.29
N THR A 580 -4.68 5.90 -23.14
CA THR A 580 -4.65 5.21 -21.85
C THR A 580 -3.64 5.89 -20.92
N ALA A 581 -3.77 5.69 -19.60
CA ALA A 581 -2.86 6.30 -18.61
C ALA A 581 -1.40 5.83 -18.82
N ASP A 582 -1.24 4.54 -19.12
CA ASP A 582 0.06 3.90 -19.42
C ASP A 582 0.63 4.19 -20.82
N GLY A 583 -0.10 4.96 -21.65
CA GLY A 583 0.31 5.27 -23.02
C GLY A 583 0.30 4.09 -24.01
N SER A 584 -0.20 2.90 -23.62
CA SER A 584 -0.17 1.69 -24.44
C SER A 584 -1.12 1.73 -25.65
N GLY A 585 -2.00 2.73 -25.75
CA GLY A 585 -2.93 2.87 -26.86
C GLY A 585 -3.93 3.99 -26.66
N LYS A 586 -4.96 4.02 -27.49
CA LYS A 586 -6.05 5.00 -27.40
C LYS A 586 -7.42 4.33 -27.41
N GLN A 587 -8.37 4.95 -26.71
CA GLN A 587 -9.77 4.58 -26.67
C GLN A 587 -10.59 5.61 -27.44
N HIS A 588 -11.62 5.17 -28.14
CA HIS A 588 -12.48 6.03 -28.94
C HIS A 588 -13.81 6.29 -28.23
N TYR A 589 -13.95 7.48 -27.64
CA TYR A 589 -15.19 7.94 -27.01
C TYR A 589 -16.11 8.61 -28.00
N ARG A 590 -17.40 8.28 -27.96
CA ARG A 590 -18.42 8.78 -28.89
C ARG A 590 -19.68 9.18 -28.15
N ARG A 591 -20.21 10.34 -28.48
CA ARG A 591 -21.42 10.86 -27.86
C ARG A 591 -22.67 10.15 -28.40
N ASP A 592 -23.46 9.59 -27.48
CA ASP A 592 -24.78 9.05 -27.74
C ASP A 592 -25.80 9.75 -26.82
N ALA A 593 -26.71 10.52 -27.45
CA ALA A 593 -27.71 11.29 -26.70
C ALA A 593 -28.79 10.39 -26.04
N LYS A 594 -29.09 9.20 -26.60
CA LYS A 594 -30.05 8.27 -26.03
C LYS A 594 -29.46 7.62 -24.79
N GLU A 595 -28.21 7.12 -24.89
CA GLU A 595 -27.48 6.55 -23.77
C GLU A 595 -27.24 7.59 -22.66
N PHE A 596 -26.78 8.80 -23.01
CA PHE A 596 -26.59 9.88 -22.05
C PHE A 596 -27.87 10.16 -21.23
N ARG A 597 -29.01 10.34 -21.89
CA ARG A 597 -30.29 10.62 -21.20
C ARG A 597 -30.75 9.45 -20.32
N ARG A 598 -30.63 8.21 -20.83
CA ARG A 598 -31.02 7.00 -20.10
C ARG A 598 -30.17 6.85 -18.83
N ARG A 599 -28.86 6.99 -18.97
CA ARG A 599 -27.90 6.83 -17.87
C ARG A 599 -28.02 7.95 -16.84
N LEU A 600 -28.15 9.20 -17.28
CA LEU A 600 -28.32 10.35 -16.37
C LEU A 600 -29.59 10.16 -15.48
N ARG A 601 -30.71 9.72 -16.08
CA ARG A 601 -31.96 9.42 -15.32
C ARG A 601 -31.73 8.33 -14.29
N ARG A 602 -31.03 7.24 -14.66
CA ARG A 602 -30.71 6.12 -13.78
C ARG A 602 -29.81 6.60 -12.62
N THR A 603 -28.74 7.29 -12.93
CA THR A 603 -27.78 7.83 -11.94
C THR A 603 -28.49 8.75 -10.94
N LEU A 604 -29.32 9.67 -11.40
CA LEU A 604 -30.12 10.54 -10.54
C LEU A 604 -31.09 9.74 -9.64
N ALA A 605 -31.77 8.74 -10.20
CA ALA A 605 -32.69 7.89 -9.45
C ALA A 605 -31.98 7.08 -8.35
N GLN A 606 -30.85 6.46 -8.68
CA GLN A 606 -30.05 5.68 -7.72
C GLN A 606 -29.48 6.54 -6.60
N HIS A 607 -28.94 7.72 -6.88
CA HIS A 607 -28.43 8.62 -5.85
C HIS A 607 -29.58 9.21 -4.98
N ARG A 608 -30.77 9.41 -5.55
CA ARG A 608 -31.97 9.74 -4.75
C ARG A 608 -32.38 8.59 -3.84
N ALA A 609 -32.35 7.35 -4.35
CA ALA A 609 -32.64 6.15 -3.56
C ALA A 609 -31.62 5.97 -2.43
N LEU A 610 -30.32 6.10 -2.72
CA LEU A 610 -29.26 6.04 -1.72
C LEU A 610 -29.47 7.09 -0.63
N ARG A 611 -29.82 8.33 -0.99
CA ARG A 611 -30.10 9.41 -0.02
C ARG A 611 -31.32 9.12 0.84
N ARG A 612 -32.41 8.61 0.27
CA ARG A 612 -33.63 8.27 1.01
C ARG A 612 -33.41 7.12 1.98
N ASN A 613 -32.62 6.13 1.59
CA ASN A 613 -32.39 4.92 2.37
C ASN A 613 -31.12 4.99 3.23
N TRP A 614 -30.39 6.12 3.24
CA TRP A 614 -29.08 6.21 3.90
C TRP A 614 -29.12 5.72 5.35
N THR A 615 -30.04 6.22 6.18
CA THR A 615 -30.11 5.87 7.61
C THR A 615 -30.43 4.38 7.81
N ARG A 616 -31.35 3.82 7.02
CA ARG A 616 -31.69 2.39 7.05
C ARG A 616 -30.48 1.54 6.66
N LEU A 617 -29.86 1.84 5.51
CA LEU A 617 -28.69 1.12 5.02
C LEU A 617 -27.51 1.21 6.02
N ALA A 618 -27.24 2.39 6.59
CA ALA A 618 -26.18 2.53 7.57
C ALA A 618 -26.44 1.65 8.82
N ALA A 619 -27.68 1.56 9.27
CA ALA A 619 -28.05 0.65 10.37
C ALA A 619 -27.88 -0.83 9.99
N GLU A 620 -28.31 -1.23 8.79
CA GLU A 620 -28.17 -2.60 8.29
C GLU A 620 -26.70 -3.02 8.14
N TYR A 621 -25.87 -2.19 7.50
CA TYR A 621 -24.45 -2.47 7.32
C TYR A 621 -23.71 -2.54 8.66
N ARG A 622 -24.00 -1.64 9.60
CA ARG A 622 -23.40 -1.67 10.95
C ARG A 622 -23.86 -2.88 11.75
N ALA A 623 -25.12 -3.26 11.68
CA ALA A 623 -25.63 -4.45 12.35
C ALA A 623 -24.99 -5.75 11.81
N ALA A 624 -24.74 -5.82 10.51
CA ALA A 624 -24.15 -6.98 9.86
C ALA A 624 -22.60 -7.04 10.00
N LEU A 625 -21.95 -5.95 10.42
CA LEU A 625 -20.49 -5.79 10.35
C LEU A 625 -19.75 -6.91 11.08
N ALA A 626 -20.13 -7.21 12.31
CA ALA A 626 -19.49 -8.25 13.11
C ALA A 626 -19.61 -9.64 12.46
N ASP A 627 -20.76 -9.95 11.86
CA ASP A 627 -20.99 -11.24 11.20
C ASP A 627 -20.18 -11.35 9.91
N ILE A 628 -20.22 -10.33 9.03
CA ILE A 628 -19.52 -10.38 7.73
C ILE A 628 -18.00 -10.27 7.84
N THR A 629 -17.47 -9.75 8.96
CA THR A 629 -16.03 -9.73 9.22
C THR A 629 -15.57 -10.88 10.12
N SER A 630 -16.49 -11.74 10.56
CA SER A 630 -16.18 -12.85 11.49
C SER A 630 -15.24 -13.88 10.86
N ARG A 631 -14.47 -14.53 11.73
CA ARG A 631 -13.63 -15.68 11.33
C ARG A 631 -14.45 -16.78 10.68
N GLN A 632 -15.67 -17.02 11.17
CA GLN A 632 -16.54 -18.08 10.63
C GLN A 632 -17.01 -17.78 9.23
N ALA A 633 -17.45 -16.54 8.94
CA ALA A 633 -17.84 -16.12 7.60
C ALA A 633 -16.70 -16.28 6.59
N TRP A 634 -15.50 -15.83 6.96
CA TRP A 634 -14.33 -15.97 6.12
C TRP A 634 -13.88 -17.43 5.95
N ARG A 635 -13.91 -18.26 7.01
CA ARG A 635 -13.63 -19.70 6.89
C ARG A 635 -14.55 -20.37 5.87
N ASN A 636 -15.83 -20.03 5.88
CA ASN A 636 -16.79 -20.51 4.89
C ASN A 636 -16.43 -20.06 3.46
N THR A 637 -16.08 -18.79 3.29
CA THR A 637 -15.75 -18.21 1.98
C THR A 637 -14.45 -18.78 1.39
N VAL A 638 -13.44 -19.05 2.23
CA VAL A 638 -12.18 -19.67 1.77
C VAL A 638 -12.21 -21.20 1.79
N GLY A 639 -13.36 -21.81 2.08
CA GLY A 639 -13.55 -23.28 2.05
C GLY A 639 -12.87 -24.06 3.17
N LEU A 640 -12.66 -23.43 4.33
CA LEU A 640 -12.08 -24.12 5.50
C LEU A 640 -13.15 -24.82 6.35
N PRO A 641 -12.87 -25.99 6.96
CA PRO A 641 -13.81 -26.70 7.85
C PRO A 641 -14.26 -25.80 9.00
N GLN A 642 -15.50 -26.03 9.48
CA GLN A 642 -16.01 -25.32 10.66
C GLN A 642 -15.20 -25.69 11.91
N THR A 643 -14.88 -24.72 12.76
CA THR A 643 -14.25 -24.98 14.05
C THR A 643 -15.25 -25.69 14.95
N GLY A 644 -15.02 -26.98 15.27
CA GLY A 644 -15.86 -27.79 16.15
C GLY A 644 -16.41 -29.08 15.54
N SER A 645 -16.28 -29.33 14.25
CA SER A 645 -16.54 -30.64 13.67
C SER A 645 -15.26 -31.50 13.73
N SER A 646 -15.12 -32.30 14.78
CA SER A 646 -14.21 -33.44 14.71
C SER A 646 -14.56 -34.25 13.48
N PRO A 647 -13.59 -34.74 12.69
CA PRO A 647 -13.89 -35.58 11.56
C PRO A 647 -14.58 -36.84 12.08
N THR A 648 -15.88 -36.97 11.83
CA THR A 648 -16.57 -38.24 11.94
C THR A 648 -15.96 -39.18 10.91
N VAL A 649 -15.05 -40.01 11.36
CA VAL A 649 -14.54 -41.14 10.58
C VAL A 649 -15.72 -42.07 10.36
N SER A 650 -16.35 -41.96 9.18
CA SER A 650 -17.32 -42.96 8.74
C SER A 650 -16.59 -44.30 8.59
N PRO A 651 -17.02 -45.36 9.27
CA PRO A 651 -16.37 -46.66 9.14
C PRO A 651 -16.58 -47.15 7.69
N LYS A 652 -15.47 -47.38 6.98
CA LYS A 652 -15.47 -48.06 5.68
C LYS A 652 -16.18 -49.42 5.87
N ARG A 653 -17.38 -49.58 5.29
CA ARG A 653 -18.01 -50.87 5.13
C ARG A 653 -17.11 -51.74 4.24
N SER A 654 -16.53 -52.74 4.82
CA SER A 654 -15.87 -53.84 4.12
C SER A 654 -16.88 -54.59 3.28
N SER A 655 -16.89 -54.40 1.96
CA SER A 655 -17.59 -55.27 1.02
C SER A 655 -16.75 -56.54 0.87
N ARG A 656 -17.25 -57.61 1.45
CA ARG A 656 -16.80 -58.98 1.25
C ARG A 656 -16.97 -59.37 -0.23
N ALA A 657 -15.89 -59.80 -0.82
CA ALA A 657 -15.88 -60.38 -2.16
C ALA A 657 -16.73 -61.64 -2.22
N ALA A 658 -17.60 -61.69 -3.22
CA ALA A 658 -18.19 -62.93 -3.69
C ALA A 658 -17.65 -63.17 -5.12
N SER A 659 -16.80 -64.18 -5.18
CA SER A 659 -16.35 -64.80 -6.42
C SER A 659 -17.53 -65.47 -7.14
N LYS A 660 -17.70 -65.29 -8.45
CA LYS A 660 -18.18 -66.29 -9.38
C LYS A 660 -17.68 -66.07 -10.80
N SER A 661 -17.24 -67.11 -11.32
CA SER A 661 -16.47 -67.43 -12.48
C SER A 661 -17.24 -67.37 -13.83
N VAL A 662 -16.45 -67.22 -14.94
CA VAL A 662 -16.63 -67.86 -16.28
C VAL A 662 -17.66 -67.15 -17.19
N ALA A 663 -17.39 -66.72 -18.39
CA ALA A 663 -16.71 -67.23 -19.58
C ALA A 663 -16.71 -66.19 -20.71
N SER A 664 -15.64 -66.15 -21.42
CA SER A 664 -15.43 -66.17 -22.85
C SER A 664 -16.52 -65.66 -23.82
N ALA A 665 -16.18 -64.70 -24.63
CA ALA A 665 -16.29 -64.79 -26.08
C ALA A 665 -15.60 -63.61 -26.80
N LYS A 666 -14.87 -64.03 -27.78
CA LYS A 666 -14.06 -63.34 -28.78
C LYS A 666 -14.83 -62.44 -29.74
N SER A 667 -13.96 -61.62 -30.37
CA SER A 667 -13.99 -61.21 -31.79
C SER A 667 -14.76 -59.90 -32.05
N ALA A 668 -14.31 -59.00 -32.76
CA ALA A 668 -13.42 -58.71 -33.83
C ALA A 668 -13.77 -57.34 -34.41
N ALA A 669 -12.76 -56.62 -34.65
CA ALA A 669 -12.45 -55.88 -35.86
C ALA A 669 -13.30 -54.69 -36.32
N SER A 670 -12.57 -53.65 -36.49
CA SER A 670 -12.26 -52.85 -37.68
C SER A 670 -13.15 -51.61 -37.94
N SER A 671 -12.50 -50.52 -37.92
CA SER A 671 -12.12 -49.55 -38.95
C SER A 671 -13.13 -48.46 -39.29
N LYS A 672 -12.49 -47.31 -39.38
CA LYS A 672 -12.80 -46.13 -40.22
C LYS A 672 -13.83 -45.10 -39.72
N GLY A 673 -13.26 -43.91 -39.71
CA GLY A 673 -13.94 -42.66 -39.84
C GLY A 673 -13.19 -41.59 -39.08
#